data_badaa1a18de72ab2feffe5cdd7e4eee0
#
_entry.id   badaa1a18de72ab2feffe5cdd7e4eee0
#
_cell.length_a   1.000
_cell.length_b   1.000
_cell.length_c   1.000
_cell.angle_alpha   90.00
_cell.angle_beta   90.00
_cell.angle_gamma   90.00
#
_symmetry.space_group_name_H-M   'P 1'
#
loop_
_entity.id
_entity.type
_entity.pdbx_description
1 polymer ?
#
loop_
_entity_poly.entity_id
_entity_poly.type
_entity_poly.pdbx_seq_one_letter_code
_entity_poly.pdbx_strand_id
1 'polypeptide(L)'
;MQWKDPAVPLTNEDIRELIREDGIFDNWLKYYKKISNYDYASYDRRKRREKLREIIDKTGDPTLSRVYDVIIAEKTQSKDTTTITILQDIQEFLEQELGVVIKRKPETEGEEIISPVSEEEQRREETKLQKWIGRVAPTLTTPTTPSEFTFWLKDDETIHLEIGNIVTAYNQDIQVTGIVTDIQAVSDIREVVDSFYGHAFGRPDVEMPTRIPVIVSAKVEIVHRSDGRMEPLRGTWPVTFASASEIRKAYGARIEEEVLAGFTYDDRKEPVPIVVDARYVVGYEAAHINISGASGVATKTSYALFLLYGLLAYSERYNSGIAAIAFNVKEADLMFIDELPEWEDLEKLKNHPRWERTIRLWKQANKEYGVDPIRWAKEGRFRFFAPMHYHPEGGVLSQRRDEKVGAFSYSLQSLIKVGVGALYALFDPDDLDERAVALIASMVDEAKPPRNLNFDELINELRRKMRQGQGDWFDFGGSTHHRATANKILNRLQYALENQLKGIVRRSENEDNPIPIEELKPGQLWIIDITQLSEKGQRLIFQTVVRTVSQKLEERKTAEMTGRWKDNTLQEFPKHVVIFVDELNKFVPSGREFSVLKKDIVEIAARGRSVGFSLLGAQQLASKVDEEVLANTSTFAVGRSHPVEIHKPPYGWLAEGLKQKATILDKGWMLLWHTLFNRPVLVHFPLPLHHLKKELERAKR
;
A
#
# COMPACT_ATOMS: atom_id res chain seq x y z
N MET A 1 -5.62 64.20 -32.68
CA MET A 1 -4.55 64.61 -31.75
C MET A 1 -3.29 64.97 -32.52
N GLN A 2 -2.71 66.16 -32.33
CA GLN A 2 -1.36 66.45 -32.78
C GLN A 2 -0.40 65.63 -31.87
N TRP A 3 0.38 64.76 -32.49
CA TRP A 3 1.39 63.98 -31.76
C TRP A 3 2.31 64.94 -31.02
N LYS A 4 2.50 64.72 -29.72
CA LYS A 4 3.54 65.38 -28.93
C LYS A 4 4.91 64.98 -29.49
N ASP A 5 5.89 65.90 -29.37
CA ASP A 5 7.27 65.68 -29.77
C ASP A 5 7.74 64.28 -29.36
N PRO A 6 8.33 63.48 -30.26
CA PRO A 6 8.79 62.12 -29.97
C PRO A 6 9.79 62.04 -28.81
N ALA A 7 10.37 63.14 -28.39
CA ALA A 7 11.26 63.22 -27.22
C ALA A 7 10.53 63.27 -25.87
N VAL A 8 9.20 63.45 -25.83
CA VAL A 8 8.40 63.49 -24.58
C VAL A 8 7.72 62.18 -24.36
N PRO A 9 8.02 61.46 -23.25
CA PRO A 9 7.33 60.18 -22.96
C PRO A 9 5.82 60.34 -22.85
N LEU A 10 5.05 59.51 -23.52
CA LEU A 10 3.59 59.49 -23.41
C LEU A 10 3.21 59.12 -21.97
N THR A 11 2.21 59.81 -21.42
CA THR A 11 1.60 59.47 -20.13
C THR A 11 0.63 58.30 -20.30
N ASN A 12 0.25 57.62 -19.22
CA ASN A 12 -0.76 56.59 -19.26
C ASN A 12 -2.12 57.08 -19.78
N GLU A 13 -2.40 58.38 -19.61
CA GLU A 13 -3.61 59.02 -20.08
C GLU A 13 -3.53 59.27 -21.60
N ASP A 14 -2.38 59.70 -22.12
CA ASP A 14 -2.13 59.82 -23.56
C ASP A 14 -2.30 58.47 -24.28
N ILE A 15 -1.85 57.38 -23.65
CA ILE A 15 -1.98 55.99 -24.19
C ILE A 15 -3.45 55.57 -24.20
N ARG A 16 -4.22 55.86 -23.11
CA ARG A 16 -5.68 55.60 -23.06
C ARG A 16 -6.43 56.36 -24.14
N GLU A 17 -6.11 57.63 -24.33
CA GLU A 17 -6.67 58.46 -25.42
C GLU A 17 -6.32 57.91 -26.79
N LEU A 18 -5.10 57.46 -27.01
CA LEU A 18 -4.61 56.88 -28.27
C LEU A 18 -5.38 55.59 -28.61
N ILE A 19 -5.62 54.77 -27.61
CA ILE A 19 -6.41 53.55 -27.75
C ILE A 19 -7.90 53.86 -28.05
N ARG A 20 -8.44 55.01 -27.50
CA ARG A 20 -9.82 55.42 -27.68
C ARG A 20 -10.05 56.31 -28.92
N GLU A 21 -9.18 57.32 -29.19
CA GLU A 21 -9.41 58.33 -30.25
C GLU A 21 -8.96 57.86 -31.64
N ASP A 22 -7.94 57.05 -31.78
CA ASP A 22 -7.60 56.47 -33.10
C ASP A 22 -8.61 55.43 -33.61
N GLY A 23 -9.69 55.23 -32.86
CA GLY A 23 -10.73 54.32 -33.24
C GLY A 23 -10.31 52.85 -33.30
N ILE A 24 -9.10 52.53 -32.81
CA ILE A 24 -8.62 51.16 -32.83
C ILE A 24 -9.50 50.30 -31.93
N PHE A 25 -9.77 50.80 -30.74
CA PHE A 25 -10.67 50.12 -29.77
C PHE A 25 -12.11 50.12 -30.24
N ASP A 26 -12.60 51.23 -30.71
CA ASP A 26 -13.98 51.37 -31.24
C ASP A 26 -14.17 50.64 -32.57
N ASN A 27 -13.15 50.63 -33.42
CA ASN A 27 -13.18 49.85 -34.65
C ASN A 27 -13.11 48.35 -34.37
N TRP A 28 -12.38 47.92 -33.38
CA TRP A 28 -12.35 46.55 -32.94
C TRP A 28 -13.66 46.12 -32.30
N LEU A 29 -14.25 46.93 -31.43
CA LEU A 29 -15.58 46.67 -30.85
C LEU A 29 -16.69 46.60 -31.91
N LYS A 30 -16.69 47.52 -32.88
CA LYS A 30 -17.62 47.50 -34.02
C LYS A 30 -17.40 46.31 -34.92
N TYR A 31 -16.15 45.92 -35.13
CA TYR A 31 -15.78 44.76 -35.97
C TYR A 31 -16.15 43.47 -35.28
N TYR A 32 -15.87 43.34 -34.01
CA TYR A 32 -16.23 42.17 -33.20
C TYR A 32 -17.74 41.99 -33.06
N LYS A 33 -18.50 43.02 -32.88
CA LYS A 33 -19.97 43.00 -32.87
C LYS A 33 -20.56 42.56 -34.23
N LYS A 34 -19.88 42.82 -35.33
CA LYS A 34 -20.29 42.44 -36.69
C LYS A 34 -19.94 40.97 -37.02
N ILE A 35 -18.95 40.40 -36.34
CA ILE A 35 -18.37 39.08 -36.62
C ILE A 35 -18.98 37.97 -35.78
N SER A 36 -19.73 38.26 -34.72
CA SER A 36 -20.33 37.22 -33.86
C SER A 36 -21.26 36.23 -34.61
N ASN A 37 -21.49 36.43 -35.91
CA ASN A 37 -22.29 35.55 -36.77
C ASN A 37 -21.53 34.81 -37.89
N TYR A 38 -20.19 34.95 -38.02
CA TYR A 38 -19.41 34.27 -39.09
C TYR A 38 -17.98 33.99 -38.71
N ASP A 39 -17.48 32.86 -39.22
CA ASP A 39 -16.19 32.21 -38.96
C ASP A 39 -14.94 32.95 -39.52
N TYR A 40 -14.80 34.23 -39.18
CA TYR A 40 -13.71 35.12 -39.62
C TYR A 40 -12.64 35.38 -38.55
N ALA A 41 -12.55 34.54 -37.52
CA ALA A 41 -11.64 34.76 -36.39
C ALA A 41 -10.16 34.90 -36.80
N SER A 42 -9.70 34.19 -37.84
CA SER A 42 -8.31 34.24 -38.32
C SER A 42 -7.98 35.52 -39.12
N TYR A 43 -8.89 36.01 -39.92
CA TYR A 43 -8.66 37.23 -40.73
C TYR A 43 -8.65 38.50 -39.84
N ASP A 44 -9.50 38.53 -38.86
CA ASP A 44 -9.58 39.65 -37.94
C ASP A 44 -8.37 39.75 -37.01
N ARG A 45 -7.82 38.62 -36.60
CA ARG A 45 -6.57 38.52 -35.83
C ARG A 45 -5.36 39.09 -36.59
N ARG A 46 -5.30 38.90 -37.93
CA ARG A 46 -4.22 39.43 -38.75
C ARG A 46 -4.29 40.96 -38.86
N LYS A 47 -5.44 41.53 -39.10
CA LYS A 47 -5.62 43.00 -39.14
C LYS A 47 -5.42 43.67 -37.80
N ARG A 48 -5.79 43.03 -36.71
CA ARG A 48 -5.49 43.51 -35.34
C ARG A 48 -3.97 43.58 -35.11
N ARG A 49 -3.22 42.55 -35.52
CA ARG A 49 -1.76 42.52 -35.44
C ARG A 49 -1.09 43.59 -36.29
N GLU A 50 -1.58 43.87 -37.49
CA GLU A 50 -1.08 44.94 -38.34
C GLU A 50 -1.24 46.30 -37.70
N LYS A 51 -2.38 46.58 -37.08
CA LYS A 51 -2.66 47.83 -36.39
C LYS A 51 -1.84 48.02 -35.10
N LEU A 52 -1.62 46.94 -34.36
CA LEU A 52 -0.73 46.99 -33.20
C LEU A 52 0.72 47.24 -33.63
N ARG A 53 1.20 46.68 -34.73
CA ARG A 53 2.52 47.01 -35.28
C ARG A 53 2.63 48.48 -35.66
N GLU A 54 1.63 49.07 -36.27
CA GLU A 54 1.63 50.53 -36.52
C GLU A 54 1.73 51.36 -35.23
N ILE A 55 1.15 50.94 -34.12
CA ILE A 55 1.26 51.63 -32.83
C ILE A 55 2.67 51.44 -32.27
N ILE A 56 3.21 50.23 -32.33
CA ILE A 56 4.57 49.91 -31.86
C ILE A 56 5.60 50.74 -32.61
N ASP A 57 5.50 50.76 -33.95
CA ASP A 57 6.44 51.50 -34.80
C ASP A 57 6.37 53.02 -34.54
N LYS A 58 5.25 53.56 -34.15
CA LYS A 58 5.02 54.97 -33.85
C LYS A 58 5.46 55.40 -32.45
N THR A 59 5.42 54.51 -31.48
CA THR A 59 5.63 54.83 -30.06
C THR A 59 7.03 54.54 -29.53
N GLY A 60 7.78 53.65 -30.19
CA GLY A 60 9.15 53.23 -29.77
C GLY A 60 9.19 52.36 -28.51
N ASP A 61 10.29 51.68 -28.27
CA ASP A 61 10.50 50.62 -27.28
C ASP A 61 10.12 50.95 -25.81
N PRO A 62 10.45 52.13 -25.24
CA PRO A 62 10.13 52.45 -23.84
C PRO A 62 8.63 52.60 -23.56
N THR A 63 7.82 52.78 -24.60
CA THR A 63 6.40 53.09 -24.50
C THR A 63 5.54 51.82 -24.53
N LEU A 64 6.12 50.73 -25.05
CA LEU A 64 5.44 49.42 -25.16
C LEU A 64 5.08 48.82 -23.81
N SER A 65 5.97 48.88 -22.84
CA SER A 65 5.72 48.43 -21.47
C SER A 65 4.52 49.17 -20.85
N ARG A 66 4.41 50.48 -21.10
CA ARG A 66 3.29 51.31 -20.61
C ARG A 66 1.97 51.04 -21.35
N VAL A 67 2.01 50.76 -22.65
CA VAL A 67 0.85 50.33 -23.41
C VAL A 67 0.29 49.04 -22.85
N TYR A 68 1.18 48.10 -22.53
CA TYR A 68 0.83 46.81 -21.90
C TYR A 68 0.18 47.00 -20.53
N ASP A 69 0.78 47.82 -19.64
CA ASP A 69 0.23 48.09 -18.29
C ASP A 69 -1.15 48.72 -18.36
N VAL A 70 -1.39 49.63 -19.31
CA VAL A 70 -2.71 50.23 -19.52
C VAL A 70 -3.74 49.23 -20.03
N ILE A 71 -3.34 48.32 -20.93
CA ILE A 71 -4.23 47.28 -21.43
C ILE A 71 -4.61 46.33 -20.32
N ILE A 72 -3.66 45.91 -19.45
CA ILE A 72 -3.97 45.11 -18.27
C ILE A 72 -4.93 45.81 -17.33
N ALA A 73 -4.71 47.10 -17.02
CA ALA A 73 -5.60 47.86 -16.17
C ALA A 73 -7.01 47.98 -16.74
N GLU A 74 -7.16 48.23 -18.03
CA GLU A 74 -8.47 48.32 -18.70
C GLU A 74 -9.17 46.95 -18.76
N LYS A 75 -8.44 45.85 -18.96
CA LYS A 75 -8.97 44.50 -18.92
C LYS A 75 -9.51 44.15 -17.54
N THR A 76 -8.81 44.54 -16.48
CA THR A 76 -9.21 44.28 -15.09
C THR A 76 -10.46 45.07 -14.69
N GLN A 77 -10.64 46.29 -15.23
CA GLN A 77 -11.78 47.13 -14.93
C GLN A 77 -13.02 46.81 -15.78
N SER A 78 -12.88 46.15 -16.92
CA SER A 78 -13.99 45.86 -17.82
C SER A 78 -14.85 44.70 -17.32
N LYS A 79 -16.20 44.93 -17.33
CA LYS A 79 -17.20 43.89 -17.05
C LYS A 79 -17.80 43.30 -18.33
N ASP A 80 -17.42 43.78 -19.51
CA ASP A 80 -17.90 43.27 -20.80
C ASP A 80 -16.98 42.17 -21.31
N THR A 81 -17.56 40.98 -21.52
CA THR A 81 -16.84 39.78 -21.97
C THR A 81 -16.16 39.98 -23.33
N THR A 82 -16.76 40.77 -24.22
CA THR A 82 -16.22 41.07 -25.55
C THR A 82 -14.96 41.93 -25.43
N THR A 83 -15.00 42.96 -24.59
CA THR A 83 -13.88 43.85 -24.30
C THR A 83 -12.73 43.07 -23.65
N ILE A 84 -13.03 42.18 -22.68
CA ILE A 84 -12.04 41.32 -22.03
C ILE A 84 -11.32 40.42 -23.06
N THR A 85 -12.06 39.82 -23.99
CA THR A 85 -11.49 38.95 -25.03
C THR A 85 -10.57 39.72 -25.99
N ILE A 86 -10.95 40.93 -26.38
CA ILE A 86 -10.13 41.79 -27.25
C ILE A 86 -8.83 42.19 -26.52
N LEU A 87 -8.95 42.59 -25.27
CA LEU A 87 -7.76 42.94 -24.47
C LEU A 87 -6.84 41.74 -24.22
N GLN A 88 -7.40 40.55 -24.11
CA GLN A 88 -6.60 39.30 -24.06
C GLN A 88 -5.81 39.04 -25.34
N ASP A 89 -6.45 39.19 -26.50
CA ASP A 89 -5.80 39.04 -27.81
C ASP A 89 -4.65 40.05 -27.97
N ILE A 90 -4.81 41.26 -27.49
CA ILE A 90 -3.80 42.32 -27.51
C ILE A 90 -2.64 41.96 -26.55
N GLN A 91 -2.98 41.51 -25.36
CA GLN A 91 -1.99 41.11 -24.35
C GLN A 91 -1.11 39.94 -24.88
N GLU A 92 -1.72 38.89 -25.42
CA GLU A 92 -0.99 37.72 -25.97
C GLU A 92 -0.08 38.15 -27.15
N PHE A 93 -0.54 39.11 -27.97
CA PHE A 93 0.30 39.62 -29.06
C PHE A 93 1.50 40.41 -28.55
N LEU A 94 1.33 41.28 -27.56
CA LEU A 94 2.44 42.06 -26.99
C LEU A 94 3.46 41.14 -26.26
N GLU A 95 2.99 40.12 -25.55
CA GLU A 95 3.85 39.13 -24.93
C GLU A 95 4.70 38.33 -25.95
N GLN A 96 4.10 37.98 -27.10
CA GLN A 96 4.80 37.24 -28.16
C GLN A 96 5.83 38.08 -28.92
N GLU A 97 5.54 39.37 -29.20
CA GLU A 97 6.41 40.27 -29.96
C GLU A 97 7.52 40.90 -29.07
N LEU A 98 7.24 41.10 -27.77
CA LEU A 98 8.19 41.73 -26.84
C LEU A 98 9.09 40.73 -26.12
N GLY A 99 8.77 39.44 -26.10
CA GLY A 99 9.49 38.46 -25.33
C GLY A 99 9.52 38.71 -23.82
N VAL A 100 8.63 39.58 -23.31
CA VAL A 100 8.61 40.01 -21.91
C VAL A 100 7.78 39.04 -21.11
N VAL A 101 8.41 38.27 -20.25
CA VAL A 101 7.73 37.49 -19.20
C VAL A 101 7.27 38.43 -18.12
N ILE A 102 5.99 38.83 -18.17
CA ILE A 102 5.43 39.76 -17.20
C ILE A 102 4.98 39.01 -15.95
N LYS A 103 5.55 39.41 -14.81
CA LYS A 103 5.13 38.94 -13.47
C LYS A 103 3.73 39.41 -13.18
N ARG A 104 2.77 38.50 -13.06
CA ARG A 104 1.40 38.82 -12.61
C ARG A 104 1.43 39.21 -11.14
N LYS A 105 0.84 40.38 -10.82
CA LYS A 105 0.50 40.75 -9.44
C LYS A 105 -0.80 40.07 -9.05
N PRO A 106 -0.92 39.43 -7.88
CA PRO A 106 -2.22 38.96 -7.39
C PRO A 106 -3.06 40.14 -6.91
N GLU A 107 -4.33 40.13 -7.31
CA GLU A 107 -5.33 41.05 -6.77
C GLU A 107 -5.72 40.61 -5.35
N THR A 108 -5.39 41.44 -4.37
CA THR A 108 -6.05 41.42 -3.06
C THR A 108 -6.25 42.86 -2.60
N GLU A 109 -7.51 43.19 -2.37
CA GLU A 109 -7.89 44.39 -1.60
C GLU A 109 -7.39 44.24 -0.17
N GLY A 110 -6.56 45.15 0.29
CA GLY A 110 -6.03 45.24 1.63
C GLY A 110 -4.62 45.81 1.62
N GLU A 111 -4.46 47.03 2.11
CA GLU A 111 -3.16 47.63 2.32
C GLU A 111 -2.32 46.79 3.25
N GLU A 112 -1.47 45.94 2.71
CA GLU A 112 -0.29 45.40 3.41
C GLU A 112 0.98 45.76 2.63
N ILE A 113 1.90 46.36 3.33
CA ILE A 113 3.25 46.76 2.89
C ILE A 113 3.92 45.49 2.32
N ILE A 114 4.05 45.44 0.98
CA ILE A 114 4.71 44.33 0.29
C ILE A 114 6.21 44.41 0.58
N SER A 115 6.68 43.57 1.45
CA SER A 115 8.10 43.24 1.56
C SER A 115 8.58 42.69 0.22
N PRO A 116 9.78 43.04 -0.26
CA PRO A 116 10.33 42.46 -1.48
C PRO A 116 10.36 40.93 -1.35
N VAL A 117 9.90 40.20 -2.39
CA VAL A 117 10.00 38.75 -2.50
C VAL A 117 11.40 38.37 -2.06
N SER A 118 11.51 37.58 -1.01
CA SER A 118 12.80 37.30 -0.40
C SER A 118 13.69 36.63 -1.45
N GLU A 119 14.97 36.97 -1.45
CA GLU A 119 15.98 36.33 -2.31
C GLU A 119 15.93 34.80 -2.19
N GLU A 120 15.39 34.28 -1.08
CA GLU A 120 15.14 32.88 -0.84
C GLU A 120 14.01 32.28 -1.69
N GLU A 121 12.94 33.03 -1.98
CA GLU A 121 11.85 32.56 -2.85
C GLU A 121 12.27 32.58 -4.32
N GLN A 122 13.00 33.60 -4.74
CA GLN A 122 13.60 33.65 -6.08
C GLN A 122 14.63 32.52 -6.28
N ARG A 123 15.49 32.27 -5.30
CA ARG A 123 16.42 31.11 -5.31
C ARG A 123 15.69 29.78 -5.30
N ARG A 124 14.52 29.67 -4.65
CA ARG A 124 13.69 28.44 -4.66
C ARG A 124 13.07 28.17 -6.02
N GLU A 125 12.60 29.20 -6.73
CA GLU A 125 12.06 29.03 -8.09
C GLU A 125 13.17 28.72 -9.11
N GLU A 126 14.30 29.44 -9.07
CA GLU A 126 15.45 29.12 -9.89
C GLU A 126 16.02 27.73 -9.63
N THR A 127 16.04 27.28 -8.37
CA THR A 127 16.45 25.93 -7.98
C THR A 127 15.47 24.87 -8.49
N LYS A 128 14.17 25.15 -8.57
CA LYS A 128 13.17 24.26 -9.17
C LYS A 128 13.32 24.12 -10.67
N LEU A 129 13.57 25.23 -11.37
CA LEU A 129 13.83 25.23 -12.82
C LEU A 129 15.14 24.52 -13.20
N GLN A 130 16.12 24.50 -12.31
CA GLN A 130 17.40 23.75 -12.53
C GLN A 130 17.23 22.22 -12.37
N LYS A 131 16.15 21.75 -11.72
CA LYS A 131 15.94 20.31 -11.41
C LYS A 131 14.94 19.61 -12.32
N TRP A 132 14.41 20.25 -13.35
CA TRP A 132 13.48 19.59 -14.24
C TRP A 132 14.13 18.45 -15.04
N ILE A 133 13.41 17.34 -15.15
CA ILE A 133 13.87 16.13 -15.85
C ILE A 133 13.19 15.94 -17.21
N GLY A 134 12.08 16.65 -17.48
CA GLY A 134 11.34 16.55 -18.71
C GLY A 134 10.10 17.45 -18.75
N ARG A 135 9.28 17.29 -19.78
CA ARG A 135 8.03 18.05 -19.95
C ARG A 135 6.88 17.14 -20.37
N VAL A 136 5.69 17.44 -19.86
CA VAL A 136 4.44 16.80 -20.31
C VAL A 136 4.26 17.00 -21.82
N ALA A 137 3.95 15.93 -22.52
CA ALA A 137 3.83 15.91 -23.97
C ALA A 137 2.56 15.18 -24.43
N PRO A 138 1.41 15.85 -24.44
CA PRO A 138 0.19 15.27 -25.01
C PRO A 138 0.32 15.12 -26.52
N THR A 139 0.07 13.91 -27.03
CA THR A 139 0.04 13.60 -28.46
C THR A 139 -1.30 13.00 -28.86
N LEU A 140 -1.52 12.81 -30.14
CA LEU A 140 -2.73 12.13 -30.62
C LEU A 140 -2.80 10.65 -30.18
N THR A 141 -1.64 10.01 -30.04
CA THR A 141 -1.53 8.60 -29.63
C THR A 141 -1.39 8.42 -28.12
N THR A 142 -0.88 9.43 -27.41
CA THR A 142 -0.70 9.45 -25.97
C THR A 142 -1.31 10.73 -25.36
N PRO A 143 -2.65 10.87 -25.38
CA PRO A 143 -3.31 12.03 -24.79
C PRO A 143 -3.14 12.05 -23.26
N THR A 144 -3.11 13.24 -22.67
CA THR A 144 -3.28 13.37 -21.23
C THR A 144 -4.73 13.11 -20.85
N THR A 145 -4.94 12.40 -19.75
CA THR A 145 -6.26 12.11 -19.17
C THR A 145 -6.33 12.59 -17.72
N PRO A 146 -7.48 12.57 -17.06
CA PRO A 146 -7.54 12.86 -15.62
C PRO A 146 -6.76 11.90 -14.74
N SER A 147 -6.42 10.71 -15.26
CA SER A 147 -5.75 9.63 -14.51
C SER A 147 -4.29 9.42 -14.90
N GLU A 148 -3.85 9.93 -16.06
CA GLU A 148 -2.50 9.68 -16.57
C GLU A 148 -2.00 10.78 -17.52
N PHE A 149 -0.69 10.93 -17.60
CA PHE A 149 0.00 11.76 -18.57
C PHE A 149 1.29 11.11 -19.03
N THR A 150 1.77 11.55 -20.20
CA THR A 150 3.10 11.18 -20.73
C THR A 150 3.98 12.42 -20.76
N PHE A 151 5.25 12.23 -20.44
CA PHE A 151 6.27 13.29 -20.58
C PHE A 151 7.51 12.75 -21.29
N TRP A 152 8.23 13.61 -22.00
CA TRP A 152 9.54 13.28 -22.54
C TRP A 152 10.63 13.71 -21.58
N LEU A 153 11.69 12.90 -21.50
CA LEU A 153 12.88 13.20 -20.70
C LEU A 153 13.78 14.21 -21.44
N LYS A 154 14.39 15.08 -20.69
CA LYS A 154 15.51 15.90 -21.15
C LYS A 154 16.66 14.99 -21.63
N ASP A 155 17.33 15.36 -22.70
CA ASP A 155 18.51 14.65 -23.22
C ASP A 155 19.71 14.91 -22.29
N ASP A 156 19.77 14.16 -21.20
CA ASP A 156 20.77 14.28 -20.15
C ASP A 156 21.01 12.88 -19.55
N GLU A 157 22.16 12.31 -19.88
CA GLU A 157 22.55 10.94 -19.47
C GLU A 157 22.67 10.76 -17.95
N THR A 158 22.70 11.85 -17.17
CA THR A 158 22.74 11.80 -15.71
C THR A 158 21.37 11.55 -15.08
N ILE A 159 20.29 11.65 -15.86
CA ILE A 159 18.93 11.41 -15.40
C ILE A 159 18.59 9.92 -15.52
N HIS A 160 18.55 9.25 -14.39
CA HIS A 160 18.15 7.86 -14.31
C HIS A 160 16.70 7.75 -13.82
N LEU A 161 15.76 7.58 -14.75
CA LEU A 161 14.35 7.35 -14.47
C LEU A 161 14.04 5.87 -14.55
N GLU A 162 13.32 5.35 -13.54
CA GLU A 162 12.87 3.95 -13.50
C GLU A 162 11.37 3.85 -13.29
N ILE A 163 10.77 2.72 -13.74
CA ILE A 163 9.40 2.35 -13.39
C ILE A 163 9.27 2.24 -11.87
N GLY A 164 8.26 2.90 -11.31
CA GLY A 164 8.05 3.02 -9.87
C GLY A 164 8.57 4.30 -9.25
N ASN A 165 9.34 5.13 -9.98
CA ASN A 165 9.71 6.46 -9.50
C ASN A 165 8.49 7.35 -9.39
N ILE A 166 8.53 8.29 -8.45
CA ILE A 166 7.48 9.28 -8.23
C ILE A 166 7.97 10.61 -8.80
N VAL A 167 7.12 11.20 -9.65
CA VAL A 167 7.43 12.48 -10.32
C VAL A 167 6.30 13.47 -10.10
N THR A 168 6.61 14.77 -10.19
CA THR A 168 5.63 15.85 -10.08
C THR A 168 5.71 16.76 -11.29
N ALA A 169 4.58 16.99 -11.96
CA ALA A 169 4.40 18.00 -12.98
C ALA A 169 3.84 19.29 -12.37
N TYR A 170 4.33 20.43 -12.82
CA TYR A 170 3.99 21.74 -12.26
C TYR A 170 3.37 22.65 -13.30
N ASN A 171 2.37 23.43 -12.87
CA ASN A 171 1.90 24.60 -13.58
C ASN A 171 1.55 25.67 -12.56
N GLN A 172 2.39 26.70 -12.45
CA GLN A 172 2.23 27.81 -11.50
C GLN A 172 1.79 27.36 -10.09
N ASP A 173 0.48 27.24 -9.88
CA ASP A 173 -0.12 26.91 -8.57
C ASP A 173 -0.56 25.44 -8.44
N ILE A 174 -0.53 24.68 -9.55
CA ILE A 174 -1.01 23.29 -9.57
C ILE A 174 0.17 22.33 -9.61
N GLN A 175 0.15 21.36 -8.70
CA GLN A 175 1.10 20.26 -8.63
C GLN A 175 0.35 18.94 -8.89
N VAL A 176 0.87 18.12 -9.80
CA VAL A 176 0.32 16.81 -10.12
C VAL A 176 1.40 15.78 -9.92
N THR A 177 1.27 15.00 -8.85
CA THR A 177 2.23 13.94 -8.49
C THR A 177 1.70 12.60 -8.98
N GLY A 178 2.58 11.80 -9.58
CA GLY A 178 2.23 10.48 -10.09
C GLY A 178 3.39 9.50 -10.05
N ILE A 179 3.07 8.24 -10.32
CA ILE A 179 4.02 7.13 -10.39
C ILE A 179 4.32 6.79 -11.85
N VAL A 180 5.59 6.61 -12.17
CA VAL A 180 6.03 6.16 -13.51
C VAL A 180 5.67 4.69 -13.69
N THR A 181 4.89 4.39 -14.72
CA THR A 181 4.39 3.05 -15.01
C THR A 181 4.92 2.45 -16.30
N ASP A 182 5.47 3.27 -17.20
CA ASP A 182 6.10 2.81 -18.43
C ASP A 182 7.17 3.79 -18.90
N ILE A 183 8.20 3.30 -19.59
CA ILE A 183 9.28 4.10 -20.15
C ILE A 183 9.62 3.53 -21.54
N GLN A 184 9.61 4.38 -22.55
CA GLN A 184 9.86 4.00 -23.94
C GLN A 184 10.89 4.95 -24.57
N ALA A 185 11.80 4.38 -25.36
CA ALA A 185 12.69 5.15 -26.22
C ALA A 185 12.15 5.09 -27.65
N VAL A 186 11.89 6.23 -28.25
CA VAL A 186 11.33 6.36 -29.59
C VAL A 186 12.22 7.25 -30.46
N SER A 187 12.25 6.96 -31.75
CA SER A 187 12.94 7.76 -32.75
C SER A 187 11.97 8.02 -33.93
N ASP A 188 12.28 8.95 -34.78
CA ASP A 188 11.54 9.25 -35.99
C ASP A 188 11.79 8.23 -37.12
N ILE A 189 12.72 7.31 -36.92
CA ILE A 189 13.01 6.22 -37.84
C ILE A 189 11.89 5.20 -37.79
N ARG A 190 11.29 4.92 -39.00
CA ARG A 190 10.13 4.04 -39.10
C ARG A 190 10.47 2.55 -39.08
N GLU A 191 11.61 2.18 -39.66
CA GLU A 191 12.01 0.77 -39.83
C GLU A 191 13.44 0.53 -39.30
N VAL A 192 13.68 -0.67 -38.75
CA VAL A 192 15.01 -1.09 -38.28
C VAL A 192 16.06 -1.03 -39.42
N VAL A 193 15.62 -1.26 -40.66
CA VAL A 193 16.49 -1.19 -41.82
C VAL A 193 16.99 0.25 -42.07
N ASP A 194 16.11 1.25 -41.90
CA ASP A 194 16.51 2.67 -42.00
C ASP A 194 17.52 3.04 -40.93
N SER A 195 17.33 2.53 -39.70
CA SER A 195 18.29 2.68 -38.62
C SER A 195 19.66 2.05 -38.96
N PHE A 196 19.64 0.82 -39.56
CA PHE A 196 20.86 0.12 -39.92
C PHE A 196 21.64 0.88 -41.03
N TYR A 197 20.98 1.38 -42.03
CA TYR A 197 21.64 2.21 -43.07
C TYR A 197 22.09 3.56 -42.51
N GLY A 198 21.27 4.21 -41.69
CA GLY A 198 21.59 5.46 -41.05
C GLY A 198 22.83 5.37 -40.13
N HIS A 199 23.10 4.18 -39.60
CA HIS A 199 24.28 3.92 -38.75
C HIS A 199 25.44 3.23 -39.49
N ALA A 200 25.66 3.59 -40.73
CA ALA A 200 26.76 3.07 -41.55
C ALA A 200 26.86 1.54 -41.58
N PHE A 201 25.71 0.87 -41.77
CA PHE A 201 25.59 -0.59 -41.81
C PHE A 201 25.99 -1.25 -40.45
N GLY A 202 25.67 -0.61 -39.36
CA GLY A 202 25.93 -1.12 -37.99
C GLY A 202 27.41 -1.09 -37.59
N ARG A 203 28.23 -0.30 -38.22
CA ARG A 203 29.64 -0.16 -37.89
C ARG A 203 29.84 0.80 -36.68
N PRO A 204 30.26 0.29 -35.49
CA PRO A 204 30.41 1.11 -34.29
C PRO A 204 31.62 2.06 -34.33
N ASP A 205 32.54 1.87 -35.28
CA ASP A 205 33.81 2.60 -35.47
C ASP A 205 33.67 3.84 -36.39
N VAL A 206 32.50 4.08 -36.93
CA VAL A 206 32.20 5.22 -37.81
C VAL A 206 31.50 6.31 -37.04
N GLU A 207 32.12 7.48 -36.93
CA GLU A 207 31.46 8.67 -36.40
C GLU A 207 30.33 9.11 -37.37
N MET A 208 29.14 9.23 -36.86
CA MET A 208 27.98 9.64 -37.62
C MET A 208 27.98 11.16 -37.84
N PRO A 209 27.77 11.64 -39.05
CA PRO A 209 27.72 13.07 -39.34
C PRO A 209 26.53 13.78 -38.69
N THR A 210 25.45 13.00 -38.34
CA THR A 210 24.26 13.50 -37.66
C THR A 210 23.81 12.48 -36.61
N ARG A 211 23.58 12.98 -35.40
CA ARG A 211 23.01 12.15 -34.32
C ARG A 211 21.52 11.87 -34.63
N ILE A 212 21.13 10.61 -34.68
CA ILE A 212 19.72 10.23 -34.80
C ILE A 212 19.04 10.57 -33.46
N PRO A 213 18.03 11.43 -33.45
CA PRO A 213 17.37 11.80 -32.21
C PRO A 213 16.60 10.60 -31.64
N VAL A 214 16.94 10.19 -30.43
CA VAL A 214 16.18 9.23 -29.64
C VAL A 214 15.54 9.99 -28.48
N ILE A 215 14.24 9.98 -28.40
CA ILE A 215 13.48 10.63 -27.36
C ILE A 215 13.01 9.56 -26.37
N VAL A 216 13.37 9.72 -25.11
CA VAL A 216 12.84 8.86 -24.04
C VAL A 216 11.56 9.49 -23.52
N SER A 217 10.46 8.75 -23.55
CA SER A 217 9.17 9.14 -22.99
C SER A 217 8.75 8.22 -21.86
N ALA A 218 8.10 8.78 -20.86
CA ALA A 218 7.61 8.04 -19.69
C ALA A 218 6.13 8.30 -19.48
N LYS A 219 5.39 7.22 -19.20
CA LYS A 219 3.97 7.25 -18.82
C LYS A 219 3.86 7.31 -17.30
N VAL A 220 2.99 8.19 -16.80
CA VAL A 220 2.78 8.45 -15.38
C VAL A 220 1.31 8.28 -15.06
N GLU A 221 0.99 7.47 -14.07
CA GLU A 221 -0.35 7.43 -13.47
C GLU A 221 -0.44 8.42 -12.31
N ILE A 222 -1.47 9.27 -12.35
CA ILE A 222 -1.67 10.35 -11.38
C ILE A 222 -2.11 9.76 -10.03
N VAL A 223 -1.36 10.10 -8.99
CA VAL A 223 -1.65 9.75 -7.58
C VAL A 223 -2.39 10.88 -6.89
N HIS A 224 -1.89 12.12 -7.05
CA HIS A 224 -2.43 13.28 -6.37
C HIS A 224 -2.38 14.52 -7.26
N ARG A 225 -3.40 15.36 -7.11
CA ARG A 225 -3.48 16.67 -7.75
C ARG A 225 -3.86 17.71 -6.71
N SER A 226 -3.07 18.79 -6.60
CA SER A 226 -3.19 19.76 -5.51
C SER A 226 -4.52 20.52 -5.50
N ASP A 227 -5.15 20.71 -6.67
CA ASP A 227 -6.45 21.39 -6.82
C ASP A 227 -7.67 20.43 -6.68
N GLY A 228 -7.42 19.12 -6.50
CA GLY A 228 -8.47 18.10 -6.35
C GLY A 228 -9.35 17.86 -7.58
N ARG A 229 -9.05 18.48 -8.73
CA ARG A 229 -9.88 18.36 -9.94
C ARG A 229 -9.54 17.12 -10.73
N MET A 230 -10.54 16.50 -11.35
CA MET A 230 -10.37 15.39 -12.29
C MET A 230 -10.37 15.91 -13.74
N GLU A 231 -9.31 16.62 -14.11
CA GLU A 231 -9.11 17.18 -15.45
C GLU A 231 -7.77 16.74 -16.03
N PRO A 232 -7.65 16.60 -17.37
CA PRO A 232 -6.35 16.35 -18.01
C PRO A 232 -5.41 17.55 -17.83
N LEU A 233 -4.10 17.28 -17.85
CA LEU A 233 -3.09 18.34 -17.87
C LEU A 233 -3.15 19.05 -19.22
N ARG A 234 -3.27 20.36 -19.22
CA ARG A 234 -3.31 21.19 -20.43
C ARG A 234 -1.94 21.87 -20.63
N GLY A 235 -1.27 21.57 -21.71
CA GLY A 235 0.02 22.17 -22.04
C GLY A 235 1.23 21.34 -21.63
N THR A 236 2.41 21.94 -21.79
CA THR A 236 3.72 21.27 -21.60
C THR A 236 4.34 21.61 -20.25
N TRP A 237 3.79 21.06 -19.18
CA TRP A 237 4.26 21.32 -17.83
C TRP A 237 5.63 20.72 -17.57
N PRO A 238 6.55 21.43 -16.89
CA PRO A 238 7.81 20.83 -16.45
C PRO A 238 7.58 19.71 -15.44
N VAL A 239 8.43 18.70 -15.49
CA VAL A 239 8.38 17.51 -14.63
C VAL A 239 9.69 17.40 -13.86
N THR A 240 9.61 17.09 -12.56
CA THR A 240 10.78 16.80 -11.69
C THR A 240 10.57 15.47 -10.96
N PHE A 241 11.62 14.90 -10.38
CA PHE A 241 11.43 13.91 -9.33
C PHE A 241 10.67 14.54 -8.16
N ALA A 242 9.78 13.76 -7.53
CA ALA A 242 8.97 14.28 -6.43
C ALA A 242 9.82 14.48 -5.17
N SER A 243 9.64 15.61 -4.50
CA SER A 243 10.21 15.88 -3.19
C SER A 243 9.49 15.08 -2.08
N ALA A 244 10.15 14.96 -0.91
CA ALA A 244 9.56 14.29 0.26
C ALA A 244 8.18 14.87 0.65
N SER A 245 7.99 16.19 0.56
CA SER A 245 6.72 16.84 0.85
C SER A 245 5.62 16.45 -0.13
N GLU A 246 5.92 16.36 -1.42
CA GLU A 246 4.97 15.96 -2.46
C GLU A 246 4.57 14.49 -2.34
N ILE A 247 5.54 13.61 -2.04
CA ILE A 247 5.28 12.20 -1.77
C ILE A 247 4.35 12.03 -0.57
N ARG A 248 4.64 12.72 0.55
CA ARG A 248 3.79 12.68 1.76
C ARG A 248 2.37 13.20 1.49
N LYS A 249 2.22 14.26 0.68
CA LYS A 249 0.91 14.75 0.26
C LYS A 249 0.20 13.75 -0.65
N ALA A 250 0.92 13.13 -1.59
CA ALA A 250 0.33 12.21 -2.55
C ALA A 250 -0.24 10.94 -1.90
N TYR A 251 0.47 10.35 -0.95
CA TYR A 251 0.09 9.09 -0.32
C TYR A 251 -0.44 9.25 1.11
N GLY A 252 -0.22 10.40 1.76
CA GLY A 252 -0.62 10.64 3.14
C GLY A 252 -1.83 11.55 3.33
N ALA A 253 -2.30 12.28 2.29
CA ALA A 253 -3.34 13.30 2.45
C ALA A 253 -4.68 12.81 3.02
N ARG A 254 -4.99 11.52 2.89
CA ARG A 254 -6.23 10.89 3.39
C ARG A 254 -6.00 10.01 4.61
N ILE A 255 -4.76 9.90 5.08
CA ILE A 255 -4.39 9.08 6.23
C ILE A 255 -4.54 9.91 7.50
N GLU A 256 -5.35 9.44 8.43
CA GLU A 256 -5.55 10.09 9.73
C GLU A 256 -4.81 9.35 10.85
N GLU A 257 -4.76 8.02 10.78
CA GLU A 257 -4.17 7.15 11.78
C GLU A 257 -2.97 6.40 11.18
N GLU A 258 -1.80 7.05 11.25
CA GLU A 258 -0.59 6.61 10.55
C GLU A 258 0.05 5.36 11.13
N VAL A 259 0.11 4.30 10.34
CA VAL A 259 0.92 3.09 10.59
C VAL A 259 2.01 3.02 9.54
N LEU A 260 3.26 2.94 9.98
CA LEU A 260 4.41 2.85 9.07
C LEU A 260 4.37 1.54 8.27
N ALA A 261 4.38 1.64 6.93
CA ALA A 261 4.32 0.50 6.03
C ALA A 261 5.58 0.33 5.16
N GLY A 262 6.50 1.29 5.18
CA GLY A 262 7.75 1.23 4.42
C GLY A 262 8.27 2.61 4.09
N PHE A 263 9.19 2.66 3.15
CA PHE A 263 9.83 3.90 2.69
C PHE A 263 9.89 3.91 1.16
N THR A 264 9.71 5.06 0.57
CA THR A 264 10.09 5.33 -0.82
C THR A 264 11.20 6.38 -0.84
N TYR A 265 11.63 6.87 -2.00
CA TYR A 265 12.75 7.79 -2.08
C TYR A 265 12.36 9.06 -2.82
N ASP A 266 12.83 10.20 -2.32
CA ASP A 266 12.61 11.52 -2.91
C ASP A 266 13.66 11.87 -4.00
N ASP A 267 13.60 13.11 -4.48
CA ASP A 267 14.51 13.70 -5.47
C ASP A 267 16.00 13.69 -5.06
N ARG A 268 16.27 13.54 -3.76
CA ARG A 268 17.64 13.48 -3.18
C ARG A 268 18.06 12.06 -2.82
N LYS A 269 17.25 11.06 -3.16
CA LYS A 269 17.43 9.65 -2.75
C LYS A 269 17.38 9.47 -1.23
N GLU A 270 16.67 10.37 -0.52
CA GLU A 270 16.42 10.26 0.91
C GLU A 270 15.14 9.43 1.14
N PRO A 271 15.11 8.54 2.16
CA PRO A 271 13.95 7.73 2.43
C PRO A 271 12.79 8.56 2.98
N VAL A 272 11.64 8.43 2.36
CA VAL A 272 10.37 9.06 2.75
C VAL A 272 9.43 7.99 3.28
N PRO A 273 8.93 8.08 4.52
CA PRO A 273 7.99 7.12 5.08
C PRO A 273 6.70 7.05 4.25
N ILE A 274 6.24 5.84 4.00
CA ILE A 274 4.92 5.54 3.49
C ILE A 274 4.11 4.91 4.62
N VAL A 275 2.94 5.48 4.85
CA VAL A 275 2.03 5.08 5.93
C VAL A 275 0.71 4.55 5.36
N VAL A 276 0.09 3.64 6.09
CA VAL A 276 -1.28 3.16 5.85
C VAL A 276 -2.16 3.55 7.03
N ASP A 277 -3.45 3.62 6.83
CA ASP A 277 -4.39 4.05 7.87
C ASP A 277 -4.82 2.87 8.73
N ALA A 278 -4.63 2.98 10.05
CA ALA A 278 -4.98 1.93 11.00
C ALA A 278 -6.46 1.55 10.95
N ARG A 279 -7.37 2.51 10.68
CA ARG A 279 -8.81 2.25 10.56
C ARG A 279 -9.16 1.24 9.48
N TYR A 280 -8.32 1.16 8.44
CA TYR A 280 -8.48 0.24 7.31
C TYR A 280 -7.63 -1.02 7.43
N VAL A 281 -6.76 -1.12 8.41
CA VAL A 281 -5.90 -2.31 8.64
C VAL A 281 -6.41 -3.17 9.79
N VAL A 282 -6.79 -2.54 10.89
CA VAL A 282 -7.26 -3.21 12.12
C VAL A 282 -8.62 -2.67 12.59
N GLY A 283 -9.15 -1.66 11.91
CA GLY A 283 -10.32 -0.90 12.34
C GLY A 283 -11.64 -1.37 11.74
N TYR A 284 -12.62 -0.55 11.99
CA TYR A 284 -14.02 -0.76 11.64
C TYR A 284 -14.36 -0.41 10.19
N GLU A 285 -13.55 0.37 9.49
CA GLU A 285 -13.80 0.74 8.09
C GLU A 285 -13.52 -0.43 7.15
N ALA A 286 -12.36 -1.07 7.32
CA ALA A 286 -11.96 -2.28 6.61
C ALA A 286 -10.89 -3.00 7.43
N ALA A 287 -10.53 -4.21 7.03
CA ALA A 287 -9.50 -4.99 7.69
C ALA A 287 -8.72 -5.82 6.66
N HIS A 288 -7.76 -6.57 7.15
CA HIS A 288 -6.94 -7.53 6.44
C HIS A 288 -5.88 -6.93 5.54
N ILE A 289 -4.74 -7.59 5.58
CA ILE A 289 -3.58 -7.32 4.73
C ILE A 289 -3.24 -8.60 3.98
N ASN A 290 -2.96 -8.47 2.68
CA ASN A 290 -2.53 -9.57 1.85
C ASN A 290 -1.13 -9.31 1.28
N ILE A 291 -0.19 -10.21 1.54
CA ILE A 291 1.18 -10.13 1.05
C ILE A 291 1.45 -11.30 0.12
N SER A 292 1.81 -11.04 -1.13
CA SER A 292 2.15 -12.08 -2.10
C SER A 292 3.56 -11.91 -2.67
N GLY A 293 4.15 -13.02 -3.13
CA GLY A 293 5.46 -13.01 -3.77
C GLY A 293 6.24 -14.30 -3.58
N ALA A 294 7.35 -14.44 -4.27
CA ALA A 294 8.21 -15.61 -4.22
C ALA A 294 8.78 -15.84 -2.80
N SER A 295 9.10 -17.10 -2.50
CA SER A 295 9.78 -17.45 -1.25
C SER A 295 11.25 -17.04 -1.28
N GLY A 296 11.79 -16.73 -0.11
CA GLY A 296 13.20 -16.39 0.09
C GLY A 296 13.41 -15.53 1.33
N VAL A 297 14.64 -15.41 1.77
CA VAL A 297 15.02 -14.54 2.90
C VAL A 297 14.71 -13.09 2.56
N ALA A 298 14.12 -12.36 3.51
CA ALA A 298 13.79 -10.94 3.42
C ALA A 298 12.74 -10.60 2.33
N THR A 299 11.64 -11.33 2.33
CA THR A 299 10.50 -11.06 1.46
C THR A 299 9.20 -10.94 2.28
N LYS A 300 8.26 -11.87 2.11
CA LYS A 300 6.91 -11.81 2.68
C LYS A 300 6.88 -11.79 4.21
N THR A 301 7.50 -12.79 4.84
CA THR A 301 7.51 -12.94 6.31
C THR A 301 8.21 -11.76 6.98
N SER A 302 9.32 -11.28 6.39
CA SER A 302 10.05 -10.10 6.89
C SER A 302 9.23 -8.82 6.75
N TYR A 303 8.50 -8.65 5.65
CA TYR A 303 7.62 -7.51 5.47
C TYR A 303 6.40 -7.57 6.40
N ALA A 304 5.81 -8.75 6.57
CA ALA A 304 4.73 -8.96 7.54
C ALA A 304 5.17 -8.58 8.96
N LEU A 305 6.37 -9.02 9.37
CA LEU A 305 6.94 -8.66 10.67
C LEU A 305 7.15 -7.16 10.81
N PHE A 306 7.65 -6.50 9.76
CA PHE A 306 7.82 -5.03 9.75
C PHE A 306 6.47 -4.30 9.91
N LEU A 307 5.42 -4.75 9.21
CA LEU A 307 4.06 -4.19 9.36
C LEU A 307 3.49 -4.43 10.77
N LEU A 308 3.70 -5.61 11.35
CA LEU A 308 3.30 -5.90 12.73
C LEU A 308 4.01 -4.96 13.71
N TYR A 309 5.29 -4.69 13.52
CA TYR A 309 6.01 -3.73 14.34
C TYR A 309 5.47 -2.30 14.17
N GLY A 310 5.11 -1.90 12.95
CA GLY A 310 4.42 -0.63 12.69
C GLY A 310 3.09 -0.51 13.45
N LEU A 311 2.30 -1.57 13.46
CA LEU A 311 1.01 -1.65 14.19
C LEU A 311 1.21 -1.61 15.71
N LEU A 312 2.21 -2.30 16.25
CA LEU A 312 2.52 -2.27 17.68
C LEU A 312 3.02 -0.88 18.12
N ALA A 313 3.84 -0.23 17.30
CA ALA A 313 4.29 1.14 17.55
C ALA A 313 3.12 2.13 17.53
N TYR A 314 2.22 2.00 16.56
CA TYR A 314 0.98 2.77 16.51
C TYR A 314 0.13 2.53 17.79
N SER A 315 -0.03 1.25 18.17
CA SER A 315 -0.78 0.90 19.38
C SER A 315 -0.22 1.55 20.64
N GLU A 316 1.09 1.58 20.78
CA GLU A 316 1.75 2.24 21.92
C GLU A 316 1.58 3.76 21.87
N ARG A 317 1.79 4.36 20.71
CA ARG A 317 1.71 5.82 20.50
C ARG A 317 0.32 6.39 20.80
N TYR A 318 -0.74 5.67 20.40
CA TYR A 318 -2.13 6.14 20.51
C TYR A 318 -2.97 5.36 21.53
N ASN A 319 -2.37 4.44 22.28
CA ASN A 319 -3.06 3.57 23.24
C ASN A 319 -4.29 2.85 22.63
N SER A 320 -4.15 2.42 21.39
CA SER A 320 -5.27 1.85 20.63
C SER A 320 -5.61 0.40 20.99
N GLY A 321 -4.76 -0.26 21.78
CA GLY A 321 -5.02 -1.58 22.32
C GLY A 321 -4.84 -2.72 21.33
N ILE A 322 -3.85 -2.65 20.42
CA ILE A 322 -3.54 -3.70 19.44
C ILE A 322 -2.55 -4.71 20.05
N ALA A 323 -2.79 -6.00 19.80
CA ALA A 323 -1.81 -7.07 19.94
C ALA A 323 -1.74 -7.91 18.66
N ALA A 324 -0.69 -8.72 18.55
CA ALA A 324 -0.51 -9.57 17.38
C ALA A 324 -0.16 -11.02 17.77
N ILE A 325 -0.62 -11.97 16.93
CA ILE A 325 -0.24 -13.38 17.00
C ILE A 325 0.29 -13.78 15.63
N ALA A 326 1.48 -14.36 15.57
CA ALA A 326 2.09 -14.82 14.33
C ALA A 326 2.31 -16.34 14.37
N PHE A 327 1.83 -17.01 13.32
CA PHE A 327 2.09 -18.44 13.14
C PHE A 327 3.40 -18.66 12.39
N ASN A 328 4.32 -19.37 13.01
CA ASN A 328 5.53 -19.84 12.38
C ASN A 328 5.24 -21.17 11.67
N VAL A 329 5.03 -21.09 10.33
CA VAL A 329 4.57 -22.24 9.50
C VAL A 329 5.73 -22.93 8.79
N LYS A 330 6.76 -22.18 8.43
CA LYS A 330 7.96 -22.66 7.72
C LYS A 330 9.18 -22.08 8.39
N GLU A 331 10.27 -22.85 8.43
CA GLU A 331 11.53 -22.42 9.03
C GLU A 331 11.38 -21.87 10.47
N ALA A 332 12.46 -21.59 11.15
CA ALA A 332 12.40 -21.15 12.54
C ALA A 332 12.59 -19.63 12.73
N ASP A 333 12.55 -18.87 11.66
CA ASP A 333 12.95 -17.44 11.70
C ASP A 333 12.15 -16.60 12.70
N LEU A 334 10.86 -16.83 12.82
CA LEU A 334 10.03 -16.08 13.78
C LEU A 334 10.28 -16.46 15.23
N MET A 335 10.82 -17.66 15.49
CA MET A 335 11.10 -18.12 16.87
C MET A 335 12.29 -17.41 17.52
N PHE A 336 13.05 -16.61 16.78
CA PHE A 336 14.26 -15.92 17.25
C PHE A 336 14.17 -14.40 17.09
N ILE A 337 12.98 -13.83 16.92
CA ILE A 337 12.79 -12.40 16.70
C ILE A 337 13.15 -11.53 17.92
N ASP A 338 13.27 -12.11 19.12
CA ASP A 338 13.75 -11.46 20.35
C ASP A 338 15.28 -11.48 20.47
N GLU A 339 15.99 -12.23 19.64
CA GLU A 339 17.45 -12.26 19.59
C GLU A 339 17.98 -11.12 18.73
N LEU A 340 18.01 -9.91 19.29
CA LEU A 340 18.33 -8.69 18.58
C LEU A 340 19.71 -8.13 18.96
N PRO A 341 20.38 -7.41 18.04
CA PRO A 341 21.59 -6.64 18.39
C PRO A 341 21.21 -5.39 19.19
N GLU A 342 22.14 -4.83 19.93
CA GLU A 342 21.97 -3.50 20.53
C GLU A 342 22.09 -2.39 19.49
N TRP A 343 21.49 -1.22 19.74
CA TRP A 343 21.61 -0.07 18.84
C TRP A 343 23.05 0.37 18.64
N GLU A 344 23.90 0.26 19.67
CA GLU A 344 25.33 0.57 19.63
C GLU A 344 26.12 -0.40 18.71
N ASP A 345 25.72 -1.66 18.65
CA ASP A 345 26.35 -2.64 17.74
C ASP A 345 25.93 -2.37 16.28
N LEU A 346 24.71 -1.93 16.03
CA LEU A 346 24.26 -1.52 14.71
C LEU A 346 25.05 -0.29 14.18
N GLU A 347 25.46 0.63 15.06
CA GLU A 347 26.29 1.76 14.67
C GLU A 347 27.63 1.32 14.06
N LYS A 348 28.19 0.19 14.47
CA LYS A 348 29.43 -0.34 13.90
C LYS A 348 29.29 -0.78 12.45
N LEU A 349 28.07 -1.10 12.03
CA LEU A 349 27.73 -1.50 10.66
C LEU A 349 27.25 -0.36 9.76
N LYS A 350 27.14 0.87 10.27
CA LYS A 350 26.55 2.00 9.54
C LYS A 350 27.25 2.34 8.21
N ASN A 351 28.54 2.05 8.11
CA ASN A 351 29.36 2.30 6.90
C ASN A 351 29.53 1.02 6.06
N HIS A 352 28.89 -0.08 6.42
CA HIS A 352 29.00 -1.32 5.66
C HIS A 352 28.08 -1.27 4.43
N PRO A 353 28.58 -1.40 3.18
CA PRO A 353 27.79 -1.17 1.96
C PRO A 353 26.47 -1.94 1.88
N ARG A 354 26.44 -3.15 2.48
CA ARG A 354 25.26 -4.02 2.49
C ARG A 354 24.22 -3.62 3.54
N TRP A 355 24.63 -3.02 4.68
CA TRP A 355 23.76 -2.85 5.85
C TRP A 355 23.41 -1.39 6.15
N GLU A 356 24.19 -0.43 5.63
CA GLU A 356 23.99 1.01 5.84
C GLU A 356 22.53 1.42 5.62
N ARG A 357 21.97 1.05 4.48
CA ARG A 357 20.58 1.40 4.12
C ARG A 357 19.58 0.80 5.11
N THR A 358 19.71 -0.48 5.46
CA THR A 358 18.84 -1.16 6.43
C THR A 358 18.88 -0.50 7.80
N ILE A 359 20.08 -0.15 8.29
CA ILE A 359 20.26 0.50 9.59
C ILE A 359 19.65 1.90 9.57
N ARG A 360 19.84 2.64 8.49
CA ARG A 360 19.25 3.96 8.31
C ARG A 360 17.72 3.91 8.36
N LEU A 361 17.08 2.95 7.68
CA LEU A 361 15.64 2.78 7.70
C LEU A 361 15.13 2.41 9.09
N TRP A 362 15.80 1.51 9.82
CA TRP A 362 15.42 1.17 11.21
C TRP A 362 15.51 2.36 12.15
N LYS A 363 16.57 3.16 12.04
CA LYS A 363 16.72 4.39 12.84
C LYS A 363 15.63 5.40 12.56
N GLN A 364 15.27 5.58 11.30
CA GLN A 364 14.18 6.47 10.91
C GLN A 364 12.84 5.95 11.42
N ALA A 365 12.57 4.65 11.28
CA ALA A 365 11.35 4.01 11.81
C ALA A 365 11.23 4.19 13.33
N ASN A 366 12.33 4.02 14.06
CA ASN A 366 12.35 4.27 15.50
C ASN A 366 12.10 5.75 15.83
N LYS A 367 12.87 6.64 15.21
CA LYS A 367 12.83 8.08 15.50
C LYS A 367 11.48 8.74 15.19
N GLU A 368 10.90 8.43 14.02
CA GLU A 368 9.69 9.10 13.53
C GLU A 368 8.40 8.38 13.98
N TYR A 369 8.43 7.06 14.12
CA TYR A 369 7.23 6.25 14.38
C TYR A 369 7.29 5.43 15.68
N GLY A 370 8.40 5.44 16.40
CA GLY A 370 8.56 4.71 17.66
C GLY A 370 8.70 3.19 17.48
N VAL A 371 9.06 2.71 16.29
CA VAL A 371 9.26 1.28 16.02
C VAL A 371 10.56 0.81 16.66
N ASP A 372 10.49 0.21 17.83
CA ASP A 372 11.65 -0.22 18.62
C ASP A 372 11.58 -1.68 19.10
N PRO A 373 11.79 -2.65 18.18
CA PRO A 373 11.77 -4.06 18.55
C PRO A 373 12.83 -4.45 19.59
N ILE A 374 13.96 -3.72 19.63
CA ILE A 374 15.05 -3.99 20.62
C ILE A 374 14.56 -3.70 22.02
N ARG A 375 13.91 -2.56 22.24
CA ARG A 375 13.28 -2.22 23.51
C ARG A 375 12.19 -3.22 23.89
N TRP A 376 11.30 -3.57 22.95
CA TRP A 376 10.20 -4.50 23.20
C TRP A 376 10.67 -5.91 23.56
N ALA A 377 11.77 -6.40 22.97
CA ALA A 377 12.39 -7.66 23.36
C ALA A 377 12.88 -7.65 24.82
N LYS A 378 13.50 -6.55 25.25
CA LYS A 378 13.95 -6.35 26.65
C LYS A 378 12.78 -6.24 27.63
N GLU A 379 11.66 -5.68 27.19
CA GLU A 379 10.42 -5.56 27.98
C GLU A 379 9.62 -6.87 28.03
N GLY A 380 10.06 -7.93 27.32
CA GLY A 380 9.40 -9.23 27.30
C GLY A 380 8.05 -9.21 26.55
N ARG A 381 7.89 -8.31 25.55
CA ARG A 381 6.65 -8.22 24.77
C ARG A 381 6.50 -9.35 23.76
N PHE A 382 7.56 -10.12 23.49
CA PHE A 382 7.52 -11.28 22.60
C PHE A 382 7.35 -12.55 23.44
N ARG A 383 6.29 -13.31 23.17
CA ARG A 383 6.05 -14.61 23.81
C ARG A 383 6.04 -15.72 22.74
N PHE A 384 6.55 -16.87 23.11
CA PHE A 384 6.74 -17.99 22.18
C PHE A 384 6.00 -19.23 22.70
N PHE A 385 5.32 -19.92 21.82
CA PHE A 385 4.57 -21.13 22.13
C PHE A 385 4.89 -22.21 21.12
N ALA A 386 5.02 -23.46 21.57
CA ALA A 386 5.23 -24.61 20.69
C ALA A 386 4.46 -25.84 21.22
N PRO A 387 4.09 -26.78 20.35
CA PRO A 387 3.41 -27.99 20.76
C PRO A 387 4.26 -28.80 21.74
N MET A 388 3.61 -29.42 22.71
CA MET A 388 4.26 -30.33 23.64
C MET A 388 4.81 -31.55 22.89
N HIS A 389 6.04 -31.95 23.19
CA HIS A 389 6.64 -33.13 22.61
C HIS A 389 6.16 -34.41 23.32
N TYR A 390 5.79 -35.41 22.52
CA TYR A 390 5.39 -36.73 23.07
C TYR A 390 6.63 -37.61 23.33
N HIS A 391 7.45 -37.21 24.28
CA HIS A 391 8.58 -38.02 24.74
C HIS A 391 8.50 -38.13 26.26
N PRO A 392 8.93 -39.26 26.86
CA PRO A 392 8.95 -39.44 28.31
C PRO A 392 9.71 -38.32 29.07
N GLU A 393 10.68 -37.71 28.43
CA GLU A 393 11.49 -36.62 29.00
C GLU A 393 10.79 -35.25 28.87
N GLY A 394 9.65 -35.17 28.20
CA GLY A 394 8.94 -33.89 27.97
C GLY A 394 9.62 -33.01 26.92
N GLY A 395 9.29 -31.74 26.97
CA GLY A 395 9.84 -30.72 26.08
C GLY A 395 8.85 -30.21 25.03
N VAL A 396 9.33 -29.37 24.10
CA VAL A 396 8.56 -28.75 23.03
C VAL A 396 8.99 -29.25 21.65
N LEU A 397 8.04 -29.34 20.76
CA LEU A 397 8.26 -29.65 19.35
C LEU A 397 8.59 -28.38 18.56
N SER A 398 9.81 -27.87 18.73
CA SER A 398 10.31 -26.66 18.12
C SER A 398 11.82 -26.75 17.90
N GLN A 399 12.34 -25.91 17.00
CA GLN A 399 13.80 -25.70 16.88
C GLN A 399 14.34 -24.89 18.07
N ARG A 400 13.53 -23.99 18.64
CA ARG A 400 13.83 -23.27 19.87
C ARG A 400 13.31 -24.06 21.07
N ARG A 401 14.20 -24.36 22.02
CA ARG A 401 13.89 -25.23 23.19
C ARG A 401 14.29 -24.62 24.51
N ASP A 402 14.50 -23.31 24.54
CA ASP A 402 14.81 -22.62 25.79
C ASP A 402 13.54 -22.43 26.66
N GLU A 403 13.74 -21.98 27.88
CA GLU A 403 12.68 -21.76 28.88
C GLU A 403 11.65 -20.67 28.50
N LYS A 404 11.94 -19.86 27.49
CA LYS A 404 11.03 -18.83 26.99
C LYS A 404 9.89 -19.41 26.14
N VAL A 405 9.98 -20.66 25.73
CA VAL A 405 8.96 -21.31 24.91
C VAL A 405 7.95 -22.04 25.78
N GLY A 406 6.72 -21.52 25.83
CA GLY A 406 5.60 -22.17 26.47
C GLY A 406 5.13 -23.41 25.70
N ALA A 407 5.05 -24.55 26.40
CA ALA A 407 4.50 -25.78 25.80
C ALA A 407 2.97 -25.72 25.80
N PHE A 408 2.32 -26.18 24.71
CA PHE A 408 0.88 -26.28 24.69
C PHE A 408 0.38 -27.65 24.25
N SER A 409 -0.81 -28.03 24.75
CA SER A 409 -1.57 -29.22 24.33
C SER A 409 -3.06 -28.97 24.54
N TYR A 410 -3.91 -29.78 23.89
CA TYR A 410 -5.37 -29.68 23.96
C TYR A 410 -5.99 -31.00 24.35
N SER A 411 -7.00 -30.97 25.24
CA SER A 411 -7.90 -32.10 25.53
C SER A 411 -9.16 -32.01 24.66
N LEU A 412 -9.98 -33.06 24.69
CA LEU A 412 -11.31 -33.00 24.09
C LEU A 412 -12.14 -31.84 24.68
N GLN A 413 -12.07 -31.65 26.00
CA GLN A 413 -12.85 -30.63 26.68
C GLN A 413 -12.43 -29.21 26.33
N SER A 414 -11.12 -28.95 26.15
CA SER A 414 -10.64 -27.65 25.69
C SER A 414 -11.06 -27.35 24.27
N LEU A 415 -11.04 -28.35 23.38
CA LEU A 415 -11.53 -28.18 21.99
C LEU A 415 -13.07 -27.96 21.94
N ILE A 416 -13.85 -28.65 22.81
CA ILE A 416 -15.29 -28.42 22.93
C ILE A 416 -15.61 -26.99 23.39
N LYS A 417 -14.82 -26.43 24.31
CA LYS A 417 -14.98 -25.03 24.76
C LYS A 417 -14.76 -24.01 23.63
N VAL A 418 -13.84 -24.30 22.71
CA VAL A 418 -13.61 -23.47 21.51
C VAL A 418 -14.76 -23.61 20.51
N GLY A 419 -15.49 -24.72 20.54
CA GLY A 419 -16.64 -25.00 19.69
C GLY A 419 -16.43 -26.14 18.71
N VAL A 420 -17.54 -26.64 18.17
CA VAL A 420 -17.56 -27.81 17.26
C VAL A 420 -16.62 -27.66 16.05
N GLY A 421 -16.40 -26.46 15.57
CA GLY A 421 -15.50 -26.19 14.44
C GLY A 421 -14.05 -26.59 14.71
N ALA A 422 -13.56 -26.50 15.96
CA ALA A 422 -12.25 -27.00 16.32
C ALA A 422 -12.16 -28.53 16.15
N LEU A 423 -13.25 -29.25 16.38
CA LEU A 423 -13.29 -30.71 16.17
C LEU A 423 -13.35 -31.10 14.70
N TYR A 424 -13.93 -30.28 13.84
CA TYR A 424 -13.88 -30.54 12.38
C TYR A 424 -12.44 -30.53 11.85
N ALA A 425 -11.54 -29.75 12.45
CA ALA A 425 -10.14 -29.73 12.07
C ALA A 425 -9.37 -31.04 12.34
N LEU A 426 -9.96 -31.95 13.13
CA LEU A 426 -9.44 -33.30 13.33
C LEU A 426 -9.60 -34.22 12.09
N PHE A 427 -10.40 -33.78 11.11
CA PHE A 427 -10.74 -34.57 9.92
C PHE A 427 -10.24 -33.86 8.65
N ASP A 428 -10.15 -34.60 7.56
CA ASP A 428 -9.92 -34.02 6.25
C ASP A 428 -11.20 -33.41 5.68
N PRO A 429 -11.16 -32.32 4.91
CA PRO A 429 -12.35 -31.70 4.35
C PRO A 429 -13.27 -32.67 3.61
N ASP A 430 -12.71 -33.61 2.85
CA ASP A 430 -13.43 -34.63 2.08
C ASP A 430 -14.16 -35.66 2.96
N ASP A 431 -13.82 -35.76 4.23
CA ASP A 431 -14.48 -36.65 5.18
C ASP A 431 -15.71 -35.99 5.84
N LEU A 432 -15.88 -34.68 5.69
CA LEU A 432 -16.91 -33.86 6.37
C LEU A 432 -18.16 -33.66 5.52
N ASP A 433 -18.81 -34.77 5.11
CA ASP A 433 -20.16 -34.69 4.55
C ASP A 433 -21.23 -34.36 5.63
N GLU A 434 -22.45 -34.08 5.24
CA GLU A 434 -23.54 -33.68 6.16
C GLU A 434 -23.77 -34.70 7.29
N ARG A 435 -23.64 -36.00 7.01
CA ARG A 435 -23.81 -37.07 8.00
C ARG A 435 -22.65 -37.11 9.00
N ALA A 436 -21.45 -36.92 8.52
CA ALA A 436 -20.25 -36.81 9.36
C ALA A 436 -20.32 -35.58 10.29
N VAL A 437 -20.69 -34.41 9.75
CA VAL A 437 -20.89 -33.18 10.52
C VAL A 437 -21.96 -33.38 11.62
N ALA A 438 -23.08 -33.99 11.30
CA ALA A 438 -24.15 -34.31 12.29
C ALA A 438 -23.65 -35.27 13.39
N LEU A 439 -22.87 -36.29 13.03
CA LEU A 439 -22.31 -37.24 14.00
C LEU A 439 -21.30 -36.53 14.92
N ILE A 440 -20.40 -35.69 14.37
CA ILE A 440 -19.42 -34.97 15.17
C ILE A 440 -20.10 -34.00 16.13
N ALA A 441 -21.19 -33.33 15.72
CA ALA A 441 -21.99 -32.51 16.63
C ALA A 441 -22.58 -33.34 17.77
N SER A 442 -23.12 -34.54 17.48
CA SER A 442 -23.62 -35.48 18.50
C SER A 442 -22.48 -36.01 19.40
N MET A 443 -21.26 -36.16 18.90
CA MET A 443 -20.09 -36.49 19.72
C MET A 443 -19.77 -35.39 20.72
N VAL A 444 -19.89 -34.13 20.34
CA VAL A 444 -19.72 -32.97 21.24
C VAL A 444 -20.80 -32.98 22.32
N ASP A 445 -22.07 -33.18 21.93
CA ASP A 445 -23.21 -33.21 22.88
C ASP A 445 -23.07 -34.32 23.91
N GLU A 446 -22.56 -35.46 23.53
CA GLU A 446 -22.31 -36.59 24.41
C GLU A 446 -21.11 -36.38 25.34
N ALA A 447 -20.05 -35.70 24.87
CA ALA A 447 -18.81 -35.52 25.61
C ALA A 447 -18.79 -34.32 26.56
N LYS A 448 -19.62 -33.30 26.33
CA LYS A 448 -19.67 -32.09 27.16
C LYS A 448 -20.10 -32.34 28.60
N PRO A 449 -19.89 -31.40 29.52
CA PRO A 449 -20.40 -31.46 30.87
C PRO A 449 -21.92 -31.80 30.92
N PRO A 450 -22.38 -32.61 31.89
CA PRO A 450 -21.65 -33.11 33.08
C PRO A 450 -20.76 -34.35 32.86
N ARG A 451 -20.79 -34.99 31.69
CA ARG A 451 -20.04 -36.23 31.44
C ARG A 451 -18.53 -36.03 31.39
N ASN A 452 -18.04 -34.93 30.81
CA ASN A 452 -16.62 -34.58 30.72
C ASN A 452 -15.75 -35.71 30.15
N LEU A 453 -16.19 -36.37 29.05
CA LEU A 453 -15.46 -37.47 28.46
C LEU A 453 -14.13 -37.00 27.84
N ASN A 454 -13.10 -37.85 27.95
CA ASN A 454 -11.90 -37.73 27.13
C ASN A 454 -12.10 -38.45 25.77
N PHE A 455 -11.10 -38.39 24.86
CA PHE A 455 -11.24 -39.00 23.53
C PHE A 455 -11.41 -40.52 23.59
N ASP A 456 -10.67 -41.24 24.47
CA ASP A 456 -10.79 -42.70 24.60
C ASP A 456 -12.17 -43.09 25.15
N GLU A 457 -12.66 -42.37 26.12
CA GLU A 457 -14.00 -42.61 26.68
C GLU A 457 -15.10 -42.36 25.63
N LEU A 458 -14.97 -41.22 24.87
CA LEU A 458 -15.91 -40.93 23.80
C LEU A 458 -15.92 -41.99 22.69
N ILE A 459 -14.73 -42.45 22.26
CA ILE A 459 -14.57 -43.51 21.26
C ILE A 459 -15.21 -44.79 21.76
N ASN A 460 -14.98 -45.16 23.03
CA ASN A 460 -15.55 -46.35 23.63
C ASN A 460 -17.07 -46.26 23.77
N GLU A 461 -17.60 -45.12 24.16
CA GLU A 461 -19.04 -44.86 24.25
C GLU A 461 -19.73 -44.92 22.89
N LEU A 462 -19.15 -44.32 21.85
CA LEU A 462 -19.65 -44.44 20.49
C LEU A 462 -19.67 -45.88 20.01
N ARG A 463 -18.63 -46.65 20.26
CA ARG A 463 -18.58 -48.11 19.94
C ARG A 463 -19.66 -48.89 20.72
N ARG A 464 -19.85 -48.59 21.99
CA ARG A 464 -20.88 -49.22 22.82
C ARG A 464 -22.29 -48.95 22.26
N LYS A 465 -22.61 -47.71 21.92
CA LYS A 465 -23.89 -47.34 21.33
C LYS A 465 -24.13 -47.95 19.95
N MET A 466 -23.11 -47.99 19.12
CA MET A 466 -23.16 -48.68 17.83
C MET A 466 -23.54 -50.17 17.98
N ARG A 467 -23.02 -50.88 19.01
CA ARG A 467 -23.37 -52.30 19.27
C ARG A 467 -24.81 -52.45 19.74
N GLN A 468 -25.37 -51.48 20.44
CA GLN A 468 -26.73 -51.48 20.95
C GLN A 468 -27.79 -51.14 19.89
N GLY A 469 -27.41 -50.50 18.77
CA GLY A 469 -28.31 -50.16 17.68
C GLY A 469 -28.88 -51.36 16.93
N GLN A 470 -29.98 -51.14 16.21
CA GLN A 470 -30.61 -52.18 15.37
C GLN A 470 -30.28 -51.95 13.88
N GLY A 471 -29.88 -53.03 13.22
CA GLY A 471 -29.50 -52.94 11.79
C GLY A 471 -28.31 -51.99 11.55
N ASP A 472 -28.43 -51.13 10.55
CA ASP A 472 -27.39 -50.15 10.16
C ASP A 472 -27.45 -48.79 10.88
N TRP A 473 -28.42 -48.65 11.83
CA TRP A 473 -28.69 -47.41 12.52
C TRP A 473 -28.49 -47.55 14.04
N PHE A 474 -28.13 -46.46 14.69
CA PHE A 474 -28.00 -46.37 16.14
C PHE A 474 -28.21 -44.93 16.63
N ASP A 475 -28.66 -44.79 17.88
CA ASP A 475 -28.87 -43.48 18.50
C ASP A 475 -27.65 -43.07 19.31
N PHE A 476 -27.22 -41.81 19.09
CA PHE A 476 -26.08 -41.19 19.76
C PHE A 476 -26.26 -39.67 19.86
N GLY A 477 -26.01 -39.10 21.03
CA GLY A 477 -26.11 -37.66 21.27
C GLY A 477 -27.50 -37.08 20.93
N GLY A 478 -28.58 -37.85 21.12
CA GLY A 478 -29.93 -37.42 20.81
C GLY A 478 -30.36 -37.49 19.35
N SER A 479 -29.54 -38.07 18.48
CA SER A 479 -29.79 -38.22 17.04
C SER A 479 -29.50 -39.63 16.56
N THR A 480 -30.14 -40.06 15.46
CA THR A 480 -29.94 -41.37 14.83
C THR A 480 -28.90 -41.29 13.74
N HIS A 481 -27.90 -42.15 13.77
CA HIS A 481 -26.77 -42.18 12.88
C HIS A 481 -26.57 -43.51 12.18
N HIS A 482 -25.94 -43.48 10.98
CA HIS A 482 -25.64 -44.69 10.23
C HIS A 482 -24.27 -45.25 10.64
N ARG A 483 -24.19 -46.57 10.85
CA ARG A 483 -22.95 -47.30 11.30
C ARG A 483 -21.75 -47.09 10.37
N ALA A 484 -21.99 -47.08 9.05
CA ALA A 484 -20.89 -46.86 8.10
C ALA A 484 -20.23 -45.45 8.29
N THR A 485 -21.04 -44.40 8.51
CA THR A 485 -20.53 -43.06 8.82
C THR A 485 -19.74 -43.08 10.12
N ALA A 486 -20.27 -43.70 11.18
CA ALA A 486 -19.58 -43.79 12.46
C ALA A 486 -18.24 -44.56 12.38
N ASN A 487 -18.21 -45.68 11.66
CA ASN A 487 -16.98 -46.41 11.43
C ASN A 487 -15.94 -45.57 10.66
N LYS A 488 -16.35 -44.86 9.60
CA LYS A 488 -15.50 -43.93 8.86
C LYS A 488 -14.90 -42.90 9.82
N ILE A 489 -15.71 -42.19 10.56
CA ILE A 489 -15.28 -41.13 11.49
C ILE A 489 -14.39 -41.68 12.61
N LEU A 490 -14.74 -42.80 13.23
CA LEU A 490 -13.89 -43.45 14.24
C LEU A 490 -12.51 -43.79 13.72
N ASN A 491 -12.42 -44.44 12.55
CA ASN A 491 -11.14 -44.85 11.98
C ASN A 491 -10.28 -43.61 11.66
N ARG A 492 -10.89 -42.56 11.10
CA ARG A 492 -10.20 -41.29 10.82
C ARG A 492 -9.72 -40.60 12.08
N LEU A 493 -10.58 -40.50 13.10
CA LEU A 493 -10.25 -39.89 14.39
C LEU A 493 -9.11 -40.63 15.08
N GLN A 494 -9.18 -41.98 15.16
CA GLN A 494 -8.12 -42.78 15.77
C GLN A 494 -6.80 -42.61 15.04
N TYR A 495 -6.80 -42.68 13.70
CA TYR A 495 -5.59 -42.46 12.92
C TYR A 495 -5.01 -41.06 13.14
N ALA A 496 -5.86 -40.03 13.18
CA ALA A 496 -5.42 -38.66 13.45
C ALA A 496 -4.76 -38.54 14.83
N LEU A 497 -5.42 -39.03 15.88
CA LEU A 497 -4.92 -38.98 17.26
C LEU A 497 -3.59 -39.77 17.46
N GLU A 498 -3.47 -40.91 16.81
CA GLU A 498 -2.29 -41.76 16.96
C GLU A 498 -1.07 -41.32 16.14
N ASN A 499 -1.29 -40.77 14.96
CA ASN A 499 -0.22 -40.52 14.01
C ASN A 499 0.03 -39.05 13.66
N GLN A 500 -1.05 -38.21 13.61
CA GLN A 500 -0.96 -36.86 13.09
C GLN A 500 -0.97 -35.76 14.18
N LEU A 501 -1.64 -36.06 15.31
CA LEU A 501 -1.89 -35.09 16.40
C LEU A 501 -1.24 -35.51 17.71
N LYS A 502 -0.36 -36.52 17.67
CA LYS A 502 0.34 -37.03 18.83
C LYS A 502 1.19 -35.94 19.50
N GLY A 503 0.97 -35.72 20.80
CA GLY A 503 1.63 -34.65 21.57
C GLY A 503 0.87 -33.33 21.59
N ILE A 504 0.06 -33.04 20.56
CA ILE A 504 -0.78 -31.83 20.51
C ILE A 504 -2.10 -32.08 21.21
N VAL A 505 -2.71 -33.26 20.99
CA VAL A 505 -4.00 -33.65 21.54
C VAL A 505 -3.81 -34.74 22.61
N ARG A 506 -4.32 -34.47 23.82
CA ARG A 506 -4.36 -35.41 24.94
C ARG A 506 -5.51 -36.38 24.74
N ARG A 507 -5.17 -37.67 24.56
CA ARG A 507 -6.18 -38.68 24.22
C ARG A 507 -6.95 -39.22 25.42
N SER A 508 -6.21 -39.58 26.47
CA SER A 508 -6.75 -40.24 27.66
C SER A 508 -6.85 -39.35 28.89
N GLU A 509 -6.50 -38.06 28.77
CA GLU A 509 -6.47 -37.11 29.87
C GLU A 509 -7.36 -35.92 29.55
N ASN A 510 -8.01 -35.34 30.56
CA ASN A 510 -8.72 -34.08 30.49
C ASN A 510 -7.83 -32.89 30.91
N GLU A 511 -6.70 -33.17 31.57
CA GLU A 511 -5.69 -32.16 31.88
C GLU A 511 -4.89 -31.83 30.61
N ASP A 512 -4.86 -30.56 30.28
CA ASP A 512 -4.13 -30.03 29.14
C ASP A 512 -3.53 -28.65 29.47
N ASN A 513 -2.78 -28.12 28.54
CA ASN A 513 -2.16 -26.80 28.64
C ASN A 513 -2.43 -26.02 27.36
N PRO A 514 -3.64 -25.50 27.16
CA PRO A 514 -3.97 -24.73 25.95
C PRO A 514 -3.16 -23.44 25.92
N ILE A 515 -2.98 -22.86 24.71
CA ILE A 515 -2.39 -21.53 24.58
C ILE A 515 -3.27 -20.53 25.37
N PRO A 516 -2.72 -19.79 26.36
CA PRO A 516 -3.50 -18.96 27.27
C PRO A 516 -3.90 -17.63 26.60
N ILE A 517 -4.76 -17.68 25.57
CA ILE A 517 -5.15 -16.51 24.76
C ILE A 517 -5.72 -15.37 25.63
N GLU A 518 -6.35 -15.68 26.75
CA GLU A 518 -6.88 -14.70 27.71
C GLU A 518 -5.80 -13.83 28.36
N GLU A 519 -4.53 -14.29 28.38
CA GLU A 519 -3.39 -13.51 28.93
C GLU A 519 -2.78 -12.55 27.91
N LEU A 520 -3.26 -12.55 26.65
CA LEU A 520 -2.76 -11.66 25.61
C LEU A 520 -3.04 -10.19 25.99
N LYS A 521 -2.00 -9.36 25.96
CA LYS A 521 -2.08 -7.93 26.32
C LYS A 521 -1.76 -7.01 25.14
N PRO A 522 -2.31 -5.80 25.13
CA PRO A 522 -1.93 -4.78 24.15
C PRO A 522 -0.42 -4.59 24.08
N GLY A 523 0.10 -4.38 22.89
CA GLY A 523 1.53 -4.18 22.61
C GLY A 523 2.36 -5.47 22.58
N GLN A 524 1.76 -6.66 22.77
CA GLN A 524 2.45 -7.95 22.68
C GLN A 524 2.39 -8.54 21.28
N LEU A 525 3.44 -9.30 20.94
CA LEU A 525 3.51 -10.17 19.77
C LEU A 525 3.80 -11.60 20.23
N TRP A 526 2.84 -12.49 19.99
CA TRP A 526 2.97 -13.89 20.30
C TRP A 526 3.32 -14.69 19.05
N ILE A 527 4.30 -15.60 19.18
CA ILE A 527 4.73 -16.49 18.10
C ILE A 527 4.31 -17.91 18.47
N ILE A 528 3.55 -18.55 17.57
CA ILE A 528 3.09 -19.93 17.74
C ILE A 528 3.79 -20.78 16.68
N ASP A 529 4.68 -21.66 17.14
CA ASP A 529 5.41 -22.57 16.27
C ASP A 529 4.55 -23.79 15.89
N ILE A 530 4.28 -23.93 14.60
CA ILE A 530 3.56 -25.09 14.04
C ILE A 530 4.34 -25.75 12.91
N THR A 531 5.63 -25.41 12.76
CA THR A 531 6.48 -25.89 11.65
C THR A 531 6.60 -27.39 11.59
N GLN A 532 6.73 -28.05 12.75
CA GLN A 532 6.95 -29.49 12.84
C GLN A 532 5.65 -30.31 12.88
N LEU A 533 4.49 -29.64 12.81
CA LEU A 533 3.21 -30.32 12.79
C LEU A 533 2.84 -30.81 11.39
N SER A 534 2.05 -31.89 11.35
CA SER A 534 1.35 -32.30 10.13
C SER A 534 0.42 -31.16 9.66
N GLU A 535 0.05 -31.16 8.40
CA GLU A 535 -0.89 -30.15 7.85
C GLU A 535 -2.22 -30.11 8.63
N LYS A 536 -2.71 -31.27 9.08
CA LYS A 536 -3.88 -31.37 9.95
C LYS A 536 -3.64 -30.71 11.32
N GLY A 537 -2.48 -30.94 11.92
CA GLY A 537 -2.08 -30.28 13.17
C GLY A 537 -1.97 -28.77 13.01
N GLN A 538 -1.38 -28.29 11.92
CA GLN A 538 -1.30 -26.86 11.61
C GLN A 538 -2.70 -26.24 11.50
N ARG A 539 -3.62 -26.89 10.76
CA ARG A 539 -5.01 -26.45 10.62
C ARG A 539 -5.75 -26.41 11.97
N LEU A 540 -5.60 -27.46 12.79
CA LEU A 540 -6.22 -27.54 14.12
C LEU A 540 -5.80 -26.36 15.00
N ILE A 541 -4.48 -26.11 15.12
CA ILE A 541 -3.97 -25.03 15.98
C ILE A 541 -4.39 -23.66 15.46
N PHE A 542 -4.24 -23.41 14.16
CA PHE A 542 -4.67 -22.16 13.54
C PHE A 542 -6.14 -21.88 13.82
N GLN A 543 -7.02 -22.83 13.54
CA GLN A 543 -8.45 -22.66 13.73
C GLN A 543 -8.84 -22.49 15.20
N THR A 544 -8.23 -23.27 16.09
CA THR A 544 -8.46 -23.15 17.53
C THR A 544 -8.11 -21.76 18.05
N VAL A 545 -6.96 -21.23 17.66
CA VAL A 545 -6.50 -19.89 18.06
C VAL A 545 -7.40 -18.79 17.46
N VAL A 546 -7.68 -18.85 16.14
CA VAL A 546 -8.53 -17.88 15.45
C VAL A 546 -9.92 -17.79 16.12
N ARG A 547 -10.55 -18.94 16.41
CA ARG A 547 -11.83 -19.00 17.09
C ARG A 547 -11.77 -18.46 18.50
N THR A 548 -10.78 -18.86 19.28
CA THR A 548 -10.64 -18.39 20.67
C THR A 548 -10.45 -16.87 20.71
N VAL A 549 -9.63 -16.32 19.82
CA VAL A 549 -9.42 -14.87 19.70
C VAL A 549 -10.73 -14.17 19.30
N SER A 550 -11.44 -14.67 18.28
CA SER A 550 -12.71 -14.09 17.83
C SER A 550 -13.74 -14.07 18.96
N GLN A 551 -13.90 -15.19 19.68
CA GLN A 551 -14.82 -15.28 20.83
C GLN A 551 -14.46 -14.27 21.93
N LYS A 552 -13.16 -14.14 22.28
CA LYS A 552 -12.71 -13.19 23.30
C LYS A 552 -12.94 -11.74 22.90
N LEU A 553 -12.74 -11.40 21.63
CA LEU A 553 -13.03 -10.07 21.11
C LEU A 553 -14.53 -9.77 21.13
N GLU A 554 -15.38 -10.74 20.78
CA GLU A 554 -16.85 -10.62 20.86
C GLU A 554 -17.32 -10.43 22.32
N GLU A 555 -16.80 -11.25 23.26
CA GLU A 555 -17.07 -11.12 24.69
C GLU A 555 -16.67 -9.75 25.21
N ARG A 556 -15.47 -9.28 24.84
CA ARG A 556 -14.97 -7.96 25.20
C ARG A 556 -15.86 -6.84 24.68
N LYS A 557 -16.19 -6.87 23.39
CA LYS A 557 -17.05 -5.87 22.76
C LYS A 557 -18.45 -5.84 23.41
N THR A 558 -19.02 -7.01 23.70
CA THR A 558 -20.30 -7.10 24.40
C THR A 558 -20.21 -6.51 25.83
N ALA A 559 -19.13 -6.80 26.56
CA ALA A 559 -18.90 -6.23 27.88
C ALA A 559 -18.74 -4.70 27.82
N GLU A 560 -18.02 -4.18 26.83
CA GLU A 560 -17.85 -2.74 26.60
C GLU A 560 -19.19 -2.05 26.29
N MET A 561 -20.03 -2.64 25.41
CA MET A 561 -21.34 -2.10 25.03
C MET A 561 -22.35 -2.14 26.19
N THR A 562 -22.29 -3.17 27.03
CA THR A 562 -23.25 -3.37 28.14
C THR A 562 -22.77 -2.82 29.47
N GLY A 563 -21.49 -2.42 29.55
CA GLY A 563 -20.83 -2.02 30.81
C GLY A 563 -20.66 -3.19 31.81
N ARG A 564 -20.88 -4.44 31.38
CA ARG A 564 -20.82 -5.64 32.24
C ARG A 564 -19.57 -6.46 31.96
N TRP A 565 -18.53 -6.23 32.74
CA TRP A 565 -17.27 -6.97 32.65
C TRP A 565 -17.33 -8.23 33.52
N LYS A 566 -16.97 -9.39 32.96
CA LYS A 566 -16.93 -10.66 33.68
C LYS A 566 -15.78 -10.69 34.70
N ASP A 567 -14.63 -10.18 34.30
CA ASP A 567 -13.40 -10.12 35.06
C ASP A 567 -12.43 -9.05 34.53
N ASN A 568 -11.34 -8.80 35.27
CA ASN A 568 -10.31 -7.84 34.88
C ASN A 568 -9.50 -8.31 33.66
N THR A 569 -9.36 -9.62 33.46
CA THR A 569 -8.62 -10.22 32.34
C THR A 569 -9.25 -9.81 31.02
N LEU A 570 -10.57 -9.88 30.92
CA LEU A 570 -11.31 -9.45 29.74
C LEU A 570 -11.20 -7.94 29.49
N GLN A 571 -11.11 -7.14 30.55
CA GLN A 571 -10.91 -5.69 30.43
C GLN A 571 -9.52 -5.35 29.90
N GLU A 572 -8.49 -6.10 30.34
CA GLU A 572 -7.10 -5.96 29.89
C GLU A 572 -6.84 -6.58 28.51
N PHE A 573 -7.73 -7.42 28.00
CA PHE A 573 -7.60 -8.05 26.68
C PHE A 573 -7.54 -7.00 25.58
N PRO A 574 -6.77 -7.20 24.48
CA PRO A 574 -6.65 -6.23 23.40
C PRO A 574 -8.00 -5.86 22.78
N LYS A 575 -8.13 -4.62 22.29
CA LYS A 575 -9.27 -4.17 21.48
C LYS A 575 -9.21 -4.74 20.07
N HIS A 576 -7.99 -4.90 19.58
CA HIS A 576 -7.72 -5.41 18.24
C HIS A 576 -6.64 -6.48 18.30
N VAL A 577 -6.85 -7.58 17.59
CA VAL A 577 -5.86 -8.65 17.45
C VAL A 577 -5.60 -8.91 15.97
N VAL A 578 -4.32 -8.78 15.57
CA VAL A 578 -3.87 -9.08 14.22
C VAL A 578 -3.26 -10.48 14.20
N ILE A 579 -3.81 -11.36 13.39
CA ILE A 579 -3.28 -12.71 13.20
C ILE A 579 -2.50 -12.77 11.89
N PHE A 580 -1.19 -13.01 12.00
CA PHE A 580 -0.33 -13.27 10.85
C PHE A 580 -0.18 -14.76 10.61
N VAL A 581 -0.33 -15.16 9.34
CA VAL A 581 -0.07 -16.53 8.90
C VAL A 581 0.65 -16.54 7.54
N ASP A 582 1.76 -17.25 7.46
CA ASP A 582 2.40 -17.56 6.19
C ASP A 582 1.70 -18.75 5.53
N GLU A 583 1.65 -18.79 4.20
CA GLU A 583 0.92 -19.78 3.40
C GLU A 583 -0.59 -19.81 3.69
N LEU A 584 -1.22 -18.63 3.71
CA LEU A 584 -2.66 -18.49 3.96
C LEU A 584 -3.52 -19.40 3.08
N ASN A 585 -3.10 -19.68 1.86
CA ASN A 585 -3.76 -20.62 0.94
C ASN A 585 -3.90 -22.05 1.47
N LYS A 586 -3.13 -22.47 2.49
CA LYS A 586 -3.33 -23.76 3.16
C LYS A 586 -4.55 -23.79 4.07
N PHE A 587 -4.92 -22.63 4.61
CA PHE A 587 -6.02 -22.48 5.57
C PHE A 587 -7.31 -22.04 4.90
N VAL A 588 -7.19 -21.21 3.84
CA VAL A 588 -8.31 -20.66 3.07
C VAL A 588 -8.03 -20.79 1.56
N PRO A 589 -8.05 -22.01 1.00
CA PRO A 589 -7.77 -22.25 -0.41
C PRO A 589 -8.85 -21.68 -1.32
N SER A 590 -8.45 -21.21 -2.52
CA SER A 590 -9.37 -20.87 -3.61
C SER A 590 -10.10 -22.12 -4.12
N GLY A 591 -11.27 -21.90 -4.75
CA GLY A 591 -12.06 -22.98 -5.37
C GLY A 591 -13.40 -23.25 -4.69
N ARG A 592 -14.23 -24.07 -5.34
CA ARG A 592 -15.58 -24.38 -4.90
C ARG A 592 -15.66 -25.49 -3.85
N GLU A 593 -14.54 -26.05 -3.44
CA GLU A 593 -14.52 -27.08 -2.41
C GLU A 593 -15.13 -26.51 -1.12
N PHE A 594 -16.33 -26.98 -0.82
CA PHE A 594 -17.06 -26.61 0.36
C PHE A 594 -16.43 -27.32 1.56
N SER A 595 -15.61 -26.59 2.29
CA SER A 595 -15.08 -27.05 3.56
C SER A 595 -15.74 -26.25 4.68
N VAL A 596 -16.31 -26.92 5.66
CA VAL A 596 -16.86 -26.28 6.88
C VAL A 596 -15.78 -25.43 7.55
N LEU A 597 -14.53 -25.89 7.50
CA LEU A 597 -13.34 -25.19 8.02
C LEU A 597 -13.06 -23.88 7.30
N LYS A 598 -13.10 -23.90 5.97
CA LYS A 598 -12.92 -22.71 5.14
C LYS A 598 -14.01 -21.68 5.40
N LYS A 599 -15.28 -22.11 5.36
CA LYS A 599 -16.43 -21.24 5.61
C LYS A 599 -16.34 -20.53 6.95
N ASP A 600 -15.90 -21.22 7.97
CA ASP A 600 -15.72 -20.70 9.30
C ASP A 600 -14.68 -19.57 9.39
N ILE A 601 -13.50 -19.77 8.78
CA ILE A 601 -12.47 -18.74 8.75
C ILE A 601 -12.89 -17.54 7.89
N VAL A 602 -13.54 -17.79 6.75
CA VAL A 602 -14.08 -16.74 5.87
C VAL A 602 -15.12 -15.91 6.61
N GLU A 603 -16.02 -16.57 7.36
CA GLU A 603 -17.04 -15.88 8.16
C GLU A 603 -16.41 -15.05 9.29
N ILE A 604 -15.41 -15.60 10.01
CA ILE A 604 -14.66 -14.87 11.03
C ILE A 604 -13.93 -13.67 10.40
N ALA A 605 -13.31 -13.85 9.24
CA ALA A 605 -12.67 -12.75 8.53
C ALA A 605 -13.67 -11.68 8.09
N ALA A 606 -14.80 -12.05 7.51
CA ALA A 606 -15.83 -11.11 7.07
C ALA A 606 -16.46 -10.31 8.22
N ARG A 607 -16.66 -10.92 9.39
CA ARG A 607 -17.21 -10.29 10.59
C ARG A 607 -16.15 -9.64 11.48
N GLY A 608 -14.90 -10.07 11.36
CA GLY A 608 -13.80 -9.75 12.26
C GLY A 608 -13.56 -8.26 12.43
N ARG A 609 -13.71 -7.48 11.34
CA ARG A 609 -13.58 -6.02 11.39
C ARG A 609 -14.50 -5.38 12.46
N SER A 610 -15.72 -5.90 12.61
CA SER A 610 -16.68 -5.35 13.56
C SER A 610 -16.33 -5.63 15.02
N VAL A 611 -15.51 -6.65 15.30
CA VAL A 611 -15.09 -7.04 16.66
C VAL A 611 -13.62 -6.79 16.95
N GLY A 612 -12.84 -6.28 15.99
CA GLY A 612 -11.41 -5.98 16.18
C GLY A 612 -10.47 -7.13 15.78
N PHE A 613 -10.94 -8.07 14.97
CA PHE A 613 -10.12 -9.16 14.40
C PHE A 613 -9.59 -8.77 13.03
N SER A 614 -8.29 -8.92 12.80
CA SER A 614 -7.66 -8.70 11.49
C SER A 614 -6.74 -9.84 11.10
N LEU A 615 -6.76 -10.20 9.81
CA LEU A 615 -5.93 -11.23 9.24
C LEU A 615 -4.83 -10.58 8.37
N LEU A 616 -3.58 -10.88 8.65
CA LEU A 616 -2.44 -10.59 7.80
C LEU A 616 -1.98 -11.89 7.16
N GLY A 617 -2.34 -12.10 5.91
CA GLY A 617 -2.01 -13.31 5.17
C GLY A 617 -0.82 -13.11 4.24
N ALA A 618 0.12 -14.05 4.29
CA ALA A 618 1.19 -14.11 3.29
C ALA A 618 1.10 -15.42 2.51
N GLN A 619 1.37 -15.38 1.21
CA GLN A 619 1.41 -16.56 0.34
C GLN A 619 2.27 -16.33 -0.90
N GLN A 620 2.65 -17.41 -1.56
CA GLN A 620 3.38 -17.28 -2.83
C GLN A 620 2.47 -16.89 -3.99
N LEU A 621 1.24 -17.40 -4.01
CA LEU A 621 0.28 -17.26 -5.09
C LEU A 621 -1.04 -16.72 -4.53
N ALA A 622 -1.32 -15.42 -4.70
CA ALA A 622 -2.58 -14.83 -4.26
C ALA A 622 -3.80 -15.47 -4.96
N SER A 623 -3.63 -15.95 -6.20
CA SER A 623 -4.67 -16.66 -6.94
C SER A 623 -5.10 -17.99 -6.30
N LYS A 624 -4.40 -18.47 -5.28
CA LYS A 624 -4.73 -19.68 -4.53
C LYS A 624 -5.44 -19.41 -3.21
N VAL A 625 -5.68 -18.15 -2.87
CA VAL A 625 -6.46 -17.74 -1.70
C VAL A 625 -7.92 -17.52 -2.11
N ASP A 626 -8.82 -17.76 -1.18
CA ASP A 626 -10.26 -17.56 -1.38
C ASP A 626 -10.60 -16.13 -1.80
N GLU A 627 -11.48 -15.97 -2.78
CA GLU A 627 -11.85 -14.67 -3.36
C GLU A 627 -12.56 -13.76 -2.34
N GLU A 628 -13.34 -14.32 -1.41
CA GLU A 628 -14.05 -13.53 -0.41
C GLU A 628 -13.08 -12.93 0.63
N VAL A 629 -12.03 -13.67 1.00
CA VAL A 629 -10.95 -13.14 1.85
C VAL A 629 -10.19 -12.03 1.15
N LEU A 630 -9.87 -12.20 -0.13
CA LEU A 630 -9.20 -11.16 -0.93
C LEU A 630 -10.10 -9.91 -1.11
N ALA A 631 -11.40 -10.10 -1.33
CA ALA A 631 -12.36 -9.00 -1.50
C ALA A 631 -12.52 -8.16 -0.22
N ASN A 632 -12.32 -8.75 0.96
CA ASN A 632 -12.36 -8.05 2.24
C ASN A 632 -11.01 -7.44 2.64
N THR A 633 -9.98 -7.57 1.80
CA THR A 633 -8.63 -7.05 2.06
C THR A 633 -8.51 -5.58 1.65
N SER A 634 -8.05 -4.73 2.55
CA SER A 634 -7.88 -3.29 2.33
C SER A 634 -6.47 -2.90 1.88
N THR A 635 -5.50 -3.76 2.11
CA THR A 635 -4.08 -3.48 1.86
C THR A 635 -3.41 -4.67 1.20
N PHE A 636 -2.84 -4.43 0.02
CA PHE A 636 -2.13 -5.45 -0.76
C PHE A 636 -0.66 -5.07 -0.89
N ALA A 637 0.21 -6.04 -0.67
CA ALA A 637 1.64 -5.90 -0.92
C ALA A 637 2.13 -7.03 -1.83
N VAL A 638 2.88 -6.66 -2.87
CA VAL A 638 3.39 -7.61 -3.87
C VAL A 638 4.91 -7.48 -3.92
N GLY A 639 5.59 -8.53 -3.51
CA GLY A 639 7.03 -8.69 -3.71
C GLY A 639 7.35 -9.33 -5.06
N ARG A 640 8.59 -9.80 -5.21
CA ARG A 640 8.99 -10.51 -6.43
C ARG A 640 8.02 -11.65 -6.74
N SER A 641 7.46 -11.64 -7.94
CA SER A 641 6.40 -12.57 -8.34
C SER A 641 6.73 -13.29 -9.64
N HIS A 642 6.20 -14.51 -9.78
CA HIS A 642 6.35 -15.27 -11.03
C HIS A 642 5.56 -14.61 -12.16
N PRO A 643 6.11 -14.50 -13.40
CA PRO A 643 5.41 -13.86 -14.51
C PRO A 643 3.99 -14.38 -14.79
N VAL A 644 3.77 -15.70 -14.69
CA VAL A 644 2.44 -16.30 -14.88
C VAL A 644 1.44 -15.90 -13.79
N GLU A 645 1.91 -15.70 -12.56
CA GLU A 645 1.04 -15.34 -11.43
C GLU A 645 0.61 -13.89 -11.45
N ILE A 646 1.55 -12.98 -11.76
CA ILE A 646 1.32 -11.53 -11.67
C ILE A 646 0.25 -11.02 -12.66
N HIS A 647 -0.07 -11.79 -13.71
CA HIS A 647 -1.11 -11.45 -14.66
C HIS A 647 -2.51 -11.99 -14.30
N LYS A 648 -2.65 -12.69 -13.18
CA LYS A 648 -3.94 -13.20 -12.70
C LYS A 648 -4.80 -12.11 -12.05
N PRO A 649 -6.13 -12.33 -11.93
CA PRO A 649 -7.09 -11.32 -11.44
C PRO A 649 -6.72 -10.62 -10.12
N PRO A 650 -6.14 -11.28 -9.09
CA PRO A 650 -5.77 -10.61 -7.84
C PRO A 650 -4.77 -9.45 -7.99
N TYR A 651 -4.09 -9.35 -9.14
CA TYR A 651 -3.10 -8.32 -9.43
C TYR A 651 -3.58 -7.28 -10.44
N GLY A 652 -4.89 -7.24 -10.73
CA GLY A 652 -5.49 -6.33 -11.70
C GLY A 652 -5.33 -4.83 -11.36
N TRP A 653 -5.01 -4.50 -10.12
CA TRP A 653 -4.74 -3.15 -9.66
C TRP A 653 -3.34 -2.61 -10.03
N LEU A 654 -2.46 -3.46 -10.56
CA LEU A 654 -1.13 -3.06 -11.03
C LEU A 654 -1.15 -2.73 -12.54
N ALA A 655 -0.58 -1.59 -12.91
CA ALA A 655 -0.26 -1.27 -14.29
C ALA A 655 0.77 -2.27 -14.87
N GLU A 656 0.78 -2.43 -16.19
CA GLU A 656 1.59 -3.46 -16.85
C GLU A 656 3.09 -3.33 -16.55
N GLY A 657 3.66 -2.12 -16.61
CA GLY A 657 5.07 -1.92 -16.26
C GLY A 657 5.38 -2.22 -14.80
N LEU A 658 4.44 -1.95 -13.88
CA LEU A 658 4.60 -2.34 -12.47
C LEU A 658 4.53 -3.86 -12.28
N LYS A 659 3.71 -4.59 -13.08
CA LYS A 659 3.74 -6.05 -13.10
C LYS A 659 5.10 -6.59 -13.57
N GLN A 660 5.66 -5.99 -14.63
CA GLN A 660 7.00 -6.33 -15.09
C GLN A 660 8.06 -6.04 -14.02
N LYS A 661 7.99 -4.86 -13.37
CA LYS A 661 8.87 -4.53 -12.24
C LYS A 661 8.76 -5.55 -11.10
N ALA A 662 7.54 -6.04 -10.80
CA ALA A 662 7.31 -7.07 -9.79
C ALA A 662 8.05 -8.39 -10.08
N THR A 663 8.30 -8.74 -11.33
CA THR A 663 9.03 -9.97 -11.66
C THR A 663 10.54 -9.92 -11.35
N ILE A 664 11.10 -8.72 -11.23
CA ILE A 664 12.53 -8.47 -11.03
C ILE A 664 12.84 -7.74 -9.72
N LEU A 665 11.86 -7.55 -8.84
CA LEU A 665 12.06 -6.85 -7.57
C LEU A 665 13.18 -7.49 -6.74
N ASP A 666 14.03 -6.67 -6.19
CA ASP A 666 15.03 -7.07 -5.22
C ASP A 666 14.45 -7.34 -3.84
N LYS A 667 15.23 -7.99 -2.97
CA LYS A 667 14.87 -8.21 -1.57
C LYS A 667 14.71 -6.87 -0.85
N GLY A 668 13.71 -6.80 0.03
CA GLY A 668 13.39 -5.59 0.77
C GLY A 668 12.47 -4.61 0.03
N TRP A 669 12.00 -4.95 -1.18
CA TRP A 669 11.07 -4.12 -1.94
C TRP A 669 9.72 -4.78 -2.11
N MET A 670 8.65 -3.95 -2.02
CA MET A 670 7.25 -4.34 -2.28
C MET A 670 6.54 -3.27 -3.09
N LEU A 671 5.61 -3.67 -3.94
CA LEU A 671 4.57 -2.80 -4.46
C LEU A 671 3.42 -2.82 -3.48
N LEU A 672 3.12 -1.69 -2.87
CA LEU A 672 2.08 -1.53 -1.85
C LEU A 672 0.90 -0.77 -2.42
N TRP A 673 -0.29 -1.30 -2.25
CA TRP A 673 -1.54 -0.61 -2.46
C TRP A 673 -2.37 -0.62 -1.18
N HIS A 674 -2.98 0.49 -0.87
CA HIS A 674 -3.88 0.66 0.25
C HIS A 674 -5.17 1.33 -0.24
N THR A 675 -6.29 1.02 0.37
CA THR A 675 -7.61 1.50 -0.11
C THR A 675 -7.71 3.03 -0.22
N LEU A 676 -6.92 3.77 0.56
CA LEU A 676 -6.85 5.23 0.49
C LEU A 676 -5.84 5.74 -0.55
N PHE A 677 -5.08 4.87 -1.19
CA PHE A 677 -4.16 5.25 -2.25
C PHE A 677 -4.86 5.21 -3.60
N ASN A 678 -4.74 6.26 -4.38
CA ASN A 678 -5.26 6.27 -5.75
C ASN A 678 -4.48 5.32 -6.67
N ARG A 679 -3.17 5.10 -6.39
CA ARG A 679 -2.26 4.22 -7.14
C ARG A 679 -1.30 3.53 -6.19
N PRO A 680 -0.72 2.38 -6.59
CA PRO A 680 0.29 1.71 -5.79
C PRO A 680 1.55 2.55 -5.64
N VAL A 681 2.37 2.19 -4.64
CA VAL A 681 3.69 2.79 -4.40
C VAL A 681 4.74 1.70 -4.26
N LEU A 682 5.93 1.94 -4.78
CA LEU A 682 7.08 1.08 -4.55
C LEU A 682 7.70 1.43 -3.19
N VAL A 683 7.67 0.48 -2.26
CA VAL A 683 8.19 0.65 -0.89
C VAL A 683 9.39 -0.23 -0.63
N HIS A 684 10.35 0.33 0.06
CA HIS A 684 11.52 -0.36 0.62
C HIS A 684 11.32 -0.53 2.12
N PHE A 685 11.56 -1.73 2.64
CA PHE A 685 11.52 -2.01 4.07
C PHE A 685 12.86 -2.58 4.55
N PRO A 686 13.25 -2.33 5.81
CA PRO A 686 14.53 -2.81 6.33
C PRO A 686 14.51 -4.32 6.54
N LEU A 687 15.67 -4.95 6.40
CA LEU A 687 15.85 -6.36 6.75
C LEU A 687 15.62 -6.57 8.25
N PRO A 688 15.09 -7.75 8.67
CA PRO A 688 14.85 -8.03 10.08
C PRO A 688 16.12 -7.94 10.94
N LEU A 689 16.01 -7.33 12.13
CA LEU A 689 17.15 -7.10 13.02
C LEU A 689 17.81 -8.39 13.54
N HIS A 690 17.06 -9.47 13.76
CA HIS A 690 17.60 -10.75 14.19
C HIS A 690 18.53 -11.39 13.14
N HIS A 691 18.33 -11.11 11.86
CA HIS A 691 19.28 -11.50 10.80
C HIS A 691 20.58 -10.71 10.88
N LEU A 692 20.52 -9.42 11.25
CA LEU A 692 21.71 -8.59 11.44
C LEU A 692 22.56 -9.07 12.62
N LYS A 693 21.95 -9.57 13.71
CA LYS A 693 22.69 -10.17 14.84
C LYS A 693 23.53 -11.35 14.39
N LYS A 694 22.94 -12.27 13.62
CA LYS A 694 23.66 -13.44 13.06
C LYS A 694 24.87 -13.01 12.21
N GLU A 695 24.73 -11.95 11.40
CA GLU A 695 25.84 -11.43 10.58
C GLU A 695 26.91 -10.73 11.43
N LEU A 696 26.53 -9.98 12.48
CA LEU A 696 27.47 -9.40 13.44
C LEU A 696 28.31 -10.47 14.15
N GLU A 697 27.71 -11.58 14.54
CA GLU A 697 28.40 -12.71 15.17
C GLU A 697 29.37 -13.42 14.20
N ARG A 698 29.00 -13.53 12.93
CA ARG A 698 29.87 -14.05 11.88
C ARG A 698 31.05 -13.14 11.59
N ALA A 699 30.85 -11.84 11.62
CA ALA A 699 31.92 -10.84 11.40
C ALA A 699 32.90 -10.74 12.59
N LYS A 700 32.50 -11.19 13.79
CA LYS A 700 33.36 -11.26 14.98
C LYS A 700 34.22 -12.54 15.02
N ARG A 701 33.85 -13.58 14.27
CA ARG A 701 34.62 -14.83 14.07
C ARG A 701 35.56 -14.69 12.90
#